data_e1174e0aabeb44e20f659993c66bee8d
#
_entry.id   e1174e0aabeb44e20f659993c66bee8d
#
_cell.length_a   1.000
_cell.length_b   1.000
_cell.length_c   1.000
_cell.angle_alpha   90.00
_cell.angle_beta   90.00
_cell.angle_gamma   90.00
#
_symmetry.space_group_name_H-M   'P 1'
#
loop_
_entity.id
_entity.type
_entity.pdbx_description
1 polymer ?
#
loop_
_entity_poly.entity_id
_entity_poly.type
_entity_poly.pdbx_seq_one_letter_code
_entity_poly.pdbx_strand_id
1 'polypeptide(L)'
;MSFAAILDRAASGAQLSAGEALALAEMKNLPALMPVAAALRDQGHGALISYSRKVFIPLTQLCRDVCHYCTFAHPPRQGEAAYLDAEEVLAIARAGARAGCKEALFTLGDKPELRYGAARDGLARLGHETTLSYLAEMAGLVLKETGLLPHLNPGVMSREEAERLRGVSVSQGIMLESAAERLSRRGGPHFGSPDKAPARRLAAIAAAGEGAVPFTSGILIGIGETRAERIQSLLALRDLHERYGHIQEIIIQNFRAKPGTRMASAPEPDLADHLWTIAVARLIFGAAMNLQAPPNLMPDALEEMIAAGINDWGGVSPVTPDHVNPEAPWPALDLLARRTAGAGKLLVERLAIYPAYVQDPARWLDPKLRTPVLRAVDGQGLARTDAWAPGAGTPPPVKPLTPALSPQAGRGREAAPPRNRVPSPRLRGEGQGEGQLADILTRATAGANLEEADIVRLFQARGDEFDAVCEAADRLRRRVSGDTVTYVVTRNINYTNICYFRCQFCAFSKGKLSENLRGKPYNLDMDEIVRRVEEAWERGATEVCLQGGIHPEYTGATYLGVCRAIKEAVPGMHVHAFSPLEVWQGAKTLGRSLPDFLGELRDAGLGSLPGTAAEILDDEVRAIICPDKVKTAEWLQVMEAAHGAGLRSTVTIMYGHVERYEHWARHLLRVRGLQQKTGGFTEFVPLPFVPMETPISLKGRSRLGPTFREAVLMHAVARLALHPVIPNIQCSWVKLGPEGAAACLNAGCNDMGGTLMNESISRAAGASFGQEMPPEEMEALIRALGRTPKQRTTLYRDPPAERIAASFGAAPLAEPINTPARKYERAAAE
;
A
#
# COMPACT_ATOMS: atom_id res chain seq x y z
N MET A 1 -13.91 24.99 -35.06
CA MET A 1 -14.45 23.74 -34.48
C MET A 1 -15.54 24.12 -33.50
N SER A 2 -16.66 23.38 -33.45
CA SER A 2 -17.72 23.67 -32.45
C SER A 2 -17.30 23.25 -31.07
N PHE A 3 -17.83 23.89 -30.02
CA PHE A 3 -17.56 23.47 -28.62
C PHE A 3 -17.99 22.02 -28.38
N ALA A 4 -19.08 21.54 -28.97
CA ALA A 4 -19.51 20.16 -28.87
C ALA A 4 -18.43 19.19 -29.38
N ALA A 5 -17.82 19.45 -30.53
CA ALA A 5 -16.76 18.62 -31.08
C ALA A 5 -15.49 18.60 -30.20
N ILE A 6 -15.17 19.70 -29.49
CA ILE A 6 -14.06 19.75 -28.51
C ILE A 6 -14.40 18.89 -27.30
N LEU A 7 -15.63 18.98 -26.79
CA LEU A 7 -16.07 18.19 -25.63
C LEU A 7 -16.13 16.70 -25.97
N ASP A 8 -16.65 16.32 -27.14
CA ASP A 8 -16.70 14.92 -27.59
C ASP A 8 -15.29 14.32 -27.72
N ARG A 9 -14.35 15.11 -28.26
CA ARG A 9 -12.95 14.72 -28.36
C ARG A 9 -12.32 14.51 -26.98
N ALA A 10 -12.53 15.44 -26.05
CA ALA A 10 -12.05 15.28 -24.67
C ALA A 10 -12.69 14.08 -23.98
N ALA A 11 -14.01 13.87 -24.14
CA ALA A 11 -14.74 12.74 -23.56
C ALA A 11 -14.22 11.38 -24.07
N SER A 12 -13.73 11.32 -25.32
CA SER A 12 -13.07 10.10 -25.85
C SER A 12 -11.68 9.83 -25.27
N GLY A 13 -11.17 10.70 -24.39
CA GLY A 13 -9.81 10.61 -23.84
C GLY A 13 -8.72 11.14 -24.76
N ALA A 14 -9.08 11.71 -25.91
CA ALA A 14 -8.11 12.29 -26.83
C ALA A 14 -7.61 13.64 -26.31
N GLN A 15 -6.32 13.85 -26.41
CA GLN A 15 -5.68 15.10 -26.00
C GLN A 15 -6.12 16.27 -26.87
N LEU A 16 -6.45 17.38 -26.20
CA LEU A 16 -6.77 18.63 -26.90
C LEU A 16 -5.51 19.31 -27.46
N SER A 17 -5.55 19.76 -28.70
CA SER A 17 -4.53 20.65 -29.26
C SER A 17 -4.55 22.01 -28.54
N ALA A 18 -3.47 22.78 -28.65
CA ALA A 18 -3.40 24.12 -28.07
C ALA A 18 -4.53 25.05 -28.62
N GLY A 19 -4.86 24.94 -29.90
CA GLY A 19 -5.95 25.72 -30.51
C GLY A 19 -7.34 25.35 -29.98
N GLU A 20 -7.61 24.04 -29.76
CA GLU A 20 -8.86 23.56 -29.18
C GLU A 20 -8.98 24.00 -27.72
N ALA A 21 -7.90 23.86 -26.95
CA ALA A 21 -7.88 24.32 -25.56
C ALA A 21 -8.14 25.83 -25.45
N LEU A 22 -7.47 26.66 -26.29
CA LEU A 22 -7.65 28.10 -26.29
C LEU A 22 -9.07 28.52 -26.70
N ALA A 23 -9.72 27.77 -27.57
CA ALA A 23 -11.11 28.05 -27.96
C ALA A 23 -12.08 27.95 -26.76
N LEU A 24 -11.76 27.12 -25.76
CA LEU A 24 -12.56 27.01 -24.56
C LEU A 24 -12.60 28.29 -23.71
N ALA A 25 -11.69 29.26 -23.92
CA ALA A 25 -11.71 30.56 -23.23
C ALA A 25 -13.04 31.30 -23.43
N GLU A 26 -13.67 31.15 -24.60
CA GLU A 26 -14.94 31.76 -24.96
C GLU A 26 -16.16 30.93 -24.50
N MET A 27 -15.96 29.74 -23.96
CA MET A 27 -17.04 28.87 -23.56
C MET A 27 -17.66 29.31 -22.23
N LYS A 28 -18.94 29.69 -22.26
CA LYS A 28 -19.71 30.14 -21.11
C LYS A 28 -20.64 29.07 -20.54
N ASN A 29 -20.85 27.97 -21.28
CA ASN A 29 -21.77 26.90 -20.89
C ASN A 29 -21.11 25.92 -19.88
N LEU A 30 -21.04 26.32 -18.63
CA LEU A 30 -20.50 25.50 -17.53
C LEU A 30 -21.26 24.16 -17.36
N PRO A 31 -22.62 24.12 -17.44
CA PRO A 31 -23.36 22.85 -17.35
C PRO A 31 -23.02 21.82 -18.44
N ALA A 32 -22.53 22.21 -19.59
CA ALA A 32 -22.05 21.26 -20.59
C ALA A 32 -20.61 20.81 -20.36
N LEU A 33 -19.78 21.63 -19.71
CA LEU A 33 -18.36 21.40 -19.50
C LEU A 33 -18.11 20.45 -18.33
N MET A 34 -18.76 20.67 -17.18
CA MET A 34 -18.50 19.94 -15.92
C MET A 34 -18.76 18.44 -16.02
N PRO A 35 -19.84 17.93 -16.65
CA PRO A 35 -20.05 16.50 -16.76
C PRO A 35 -18.94 15.76 -17.50
N VAL A 36 -18.36 16.37 -18.54
CA VAL A 36 -17.24 15.81 -19.29
C VAL A 36 -15.99 15.76 -18.41
N ALA A 37 -15.72 16.84 -17.66
CA ALA A 37 -14.60 16.89 -16.72
C ALA A 37 -14.74 15.87 -15.58
N ALA A 38 -15.95 15.73 -15.01
CA ALA A 38 -16.24 14.74 -13.99
C ALA A 38 -16.04 13.31 -14.51
N ALA A 39 -16.52 13.01 -15.71
CA ALA A 39 -16.36 11.69 -16.33
C ALA A 39 -14.87 11.35 -16.58
N LEU A 40 -14.07 12.29 -17.06
CA LEU A 40 -12.63 12.12 -17.22
C LEU A 40 -11.93 11.87 -15.89
N ARG A 41 -12.28 12.64 -14.83
CA ARG A 41 -11.77 12.38 -13.48
C ARG A 41 -12.12 10.98 -13.04
N ASP A 42 -13.37 10.53 -13.22
CA ASP A 42 -13.83 9.20 -12.80
C ASP A 42 -13.14 8.08 -13.58
N GLN A 43 -12.82 8.30 -14.84
CA GLN A 43 -12.03 7.38 -15.63
C GLN A 43 -10.61 7.16 -15.05
N GLY A 44 -9.96 8.24 -14.57
CA GLY A 44 -8.60 8.17 -14.05
C GLY A 44 -8.50 7.80 -12.57
N HIS A 45 -9.46 8.23 -11.77
CA HIS A 45 -9.38 8.16 -10.29
C HIS A 45 -10.56 7.44 -9.63
N GLY A 46 -11.55 7.00 -10.40
CA GLY A 46 -12.74 6.30 -9.88
C GLY A 46 -13.50 7.14 -8.85
N ALA A 47 -13.83 6.51 -7.73
CA ALA A 47 -14.53 7.16 -6.64
C ALA A 47 -13.61 7.91 -5.65
N LEU A 48 -12.28 7.90 -5.85
CA LEU A 48 -11.33 8.42 -4.87
C LEU A 48 -11.08 9.92 -5.05
N ILE A 49 -11.15 10.65 -3.93
CA ILE A 49 -10.63 12.01 -3.78
C ILE A 49 -9.54 11.95 -2.71
N SER A 50 -8.33 12.33 -3.05
CA SER A 50 -7.20 12.26 -2.14
C SER A 50 -6.95 13.57 -1.37
N TYR A 51 -6.23 13.45 -0.25
CA TYR A 51 -5.69 14.57 0.51
C TYR A 51 -4.39 14.14 1.18
N SER A 52 -3.55 15.11 1.56
CA SER A 52 -2.37 14.85 2.40
C SER A 52 -2.56 15.47 3.78
N ARG A 53 -2.41 14.66 4.85
CA ARG A 53 -2.38 15.16 6.23
C ARG A 53 -0.98 15.67 6.53
N LYS A 54 -0.85 16.98 6.69
CA LYS A 54 0.45 17.63 6.81
C LYS A 54 0.53 18.66 7.93
N VAL A 55 1.75 19.02 8.26
CA VAL A 55 2.07 20.17 9.08
C VAL A 55 2.82 21.19 8.23
N PHE A 56 2.51 22.48 8.37
CA PHE A 56 3.17 23.56 7.65
C PHE A 56 4.26 24.19 8.52
N ILE A 57 5.48 24.26 8.01
CA ILE A 57 6.65 24.82 8.69
C ILE A 57 7.08 26.10 7.96
N PRO A 58 6.78 27.29 8.49
CA PRO A 58 7.14 28.56 7.87
C PRO A 58 8.60 28.93 8.19
N LEU A 59 9.57 28.24 7.56
CA LEU A 59 11.00 28.33 7.90
C LEU A 59 11.53 29.75 7.91
N THR A 60 11.09 30.62 7.00
CA THR A 60 11.31 32.06 6.99
C THR A 60 10.16 32.79 6.31
N GLN A 61 9.72 33.89 6.90
CA GLN A 61 8.75 34.80 6.30
C GLN A 61 9.40 35.97 5.56
N LEU A 62 10.72 36.03 5.51
CA LEU A 62 11.44 36.97 4.66
C LEU A 62 11.44 36.44 3.23
N CYS A 63 11.20 37.31 2.25
CA CYS A 63 11.15 36.96 0.84
C CYS A 63 11.82 38.01 -0.03
N ARG A 64 12.51 37.57 -1.08
CA ARG A 64 13.06 38.48 -2.08
C ARG A 64 11.97 39.18 -2.88
N ASP A 65 10.85 38.49 -3.14
CA ASP A 65 9.70 38.99 -3.88
C ASP A 65 8.78 39.91 -3.02
N VAL A 66 7.95 40.71 -3.68
CA VAL A 66 6.98 41.63 -3.10
C VAL A 66 5.63 41.54 -3.79
N CYS A 67 5.11 40.34 -3.89
CA CYS A 67 3.82 40.05 -4.55
C CYS A 67 2.70 40.89 -3.91
N HIS A 68 1.89 41.59 -4.72
CA HIS A 68 0.91 42.56 -4.23
C HIS A 68 -0.27 41.97 -3.44
N TYR A 69 -0.41 40.63 -3.46
CA TYR A 69 -1.48 39.90 -2.78
C TYR A 69 -0.97 39.03 -1.59
N CYS A 70 0.35 38.97 -1.38
CA CYS A 70 0.94 38.10 -0.37
C CYS A 70 0.91 38.73 1.01
N THR A 71 0.41 38.00 2.02
CA THR A 71 0.47 38.35 3.43
C THR A 71 1.46 37.53 4.23
N PHE A 72 2.00 36.45 3.61
CA PHE A 72 2.99 35.57 4.23
C PHE A 72 4.33 36.28 4.45
N ALA A 73 4.81 36.93 3.38
CA ALA A 73 6.12 37.59 3.43
C ALA A 73 6.03 39.04 3.95
N HIS A 74 6.97 39.42 4.81
CA HIS A 74 7.14 40.77 5.30
C HIS A 74 8.61 41.15 5.34
N PRO A 75 8.94 42.47 5.34
CA PRO A 75 10.30 42.95 5.58
C PRO A 75 10.80 42.54 6.97
N PRO A 76 12.15 42.51 7.19
CA PRO A 76 12.71 42.27 8.53
C PRO A 76 12.18 43.25 9.56
N ARG A 77 11.81 42.73 10.73
CA ARG A 77 11.34 43.54 11.87
C ARG A 77 12.35 43.47 13.00
N GLN A 78 12.44 44.55 13.77
CA GLN A 78 13.36 44.56 14.89
C GLN A 78 12.93 43.57 15.97
N GLY A 79 13.86 42.73 16.41
CA GLY A 79 13.62 41.70 17.44
C GLY A 79 13.05 40.40 16.91
N GLU A 80 12.70 40.30 15.62
CA GLU A 80 12.27 39.02 15.00
C GLU A 80 13.47 38.27 14.45
N ALA A 81 13.47 36.93 14.67
CA ALA A 81 14.41 36.02 14.02
C ALA A 81 14.10 35.92 12.52
N ALA A 82 15.14 35.95 11.68
CA ALA A 82 14.98 35.81 10.23
C ALA A 82 14.55 34.41 9.79
N TYR A 83 14.85 33.41 10.59
CA TYR A 83 14.54 31.98 10.37
C TYR A 83 14.10 31.35 11.67
N LEU A 84 13.20 30.36 11.60
CA LEU A 84 12.96 29.47 12.71
C LEU A 84 14.25 28.67 13.00
N ASP A 85 14.55 28.49 14.29
CA ASP A 85 15.64 27.63 14.70
C ASP A 85 15.25 26.12 14.67
N ALA A 86 16.21 25.24 14.92
CA ALA A 86 15.98 23.78 14.84
C ALA A 86 14.97 23.28 15.87
N GLU A 87 14.92 23.86 17.09
CA GLU A 87 13.97 23.45 18.13
C GLU A 87 12.54 23.91 17.79
N GLU A 88 12.38 25.10 17.24
CA GLU A 88 11.09 25.61 16.75
C GLU A 88 10.56 24.74 15.61
N VAL A 89 11.41 24.40 14.63
CA VAL A 89 11.08 23.50 13.52
C VAL A 89 10.67 22.13 14.05
N LEU A 90 11.44 21.54 14.98
CA LEU A 90 11.13 20.23 15.55
C LEU A 90 9.87 20.26 16.44
N ALA A 91 9.62 21.35 17.16
CA ALA A 91 8.40 21.47 17.96
C ALA A 91 7.14 21.38 17.08
N ILE A 92 7.12 22.09 15.94
CA ILE A 92 6.05 22.03 14.95
C ILE A 92 5.94 20.62 14.35
N ALA A 93 7.06 20.04 13.91
CA ALA A 93 7.08 18.74 13.29
C ALA A 93 6.61 17.63 14.25
N ARG A 94 7.07 17.63 15.51
CA ARG A 94 6.63 16.68 16.55
C ARG A 94 5.14 16.82 16.87
N ALA A 95 4.59 18.04 16.89
CA ALA A 95 3.16 18.26 17.05
C ALA A 95 2.38 17.65 15.87
N GLY A 96 2.84 17.83 14.64
CA GLY A 96 2.27 17.19 13.45
C GLY A 96 2.32 15.67 13.52
N ALA A 97 3.47 15.09 13.90
CA ALA A 97 3.64 13.65 14.03
C ALA A 97 2.65 13.05 15.07
N ARG A 98 2.49 13.70 16.23
CA ARG A 98 1.51 13.29 17.26
C ARG A 98 0.06 13.39 16.77
N ALA A 99 -0.24 14.33 15.87
CA ALA A 99 -1.55 14.47 15.24
C ALA A 99 -1.77 13.55 14.05
N GLY A 100 -0.84 12.62 13.78
CA GLY A 100 -0.93 11.64 12.70
C GLY A 100 -0.60 12.18 11.31
N CYS A 101 0.04 13.35 11.21
CA CYS A 101 0.57 13.84 9.94
C CYS A 101 1.65 12.89 9.41
N LYS A 102 1.77 12.83 8.08
CA LYS A 102 2.80 12.05 7.39
C LYS A 102 3.74 12.94 6.57
N GLU A 103 3.36 14.20 6.39
CA GLU A 103 4.08 15.18 5.59
C GLU A 103 4.45 16.39 6.43
N ALA A 104 5.66 16.88 6.23
CA ALA A 104 6.11 18.22 6.68
C ALA A 104 6.30 19.10 5.45
N LEU A 105 5.38 20.04 5.24
CA LEU A 105 5.50 21.04 4.18
C LEU A 105 6.31 22.23 4.68
N PHE A 106 7.47 22.44 4.07
CA PHE A 106 8.26 23.65 4.30
C PHE A 106 7.79 24.76 3.36
N THR A 107 7.17 25.79 3.94
CA THR A 107 6.76 27.01 3.25
C THR A 107 7.69 28.14 3.65
N LEU A 108 8.26 28.84 2.66
CA LEU A 108 9.22 29.91 2.94
C LEU A 108 9.23 30.95 1.82
N GLY A 109 9.80 32.13 2.16
CA GLY A 109 10.06 33.15 1.14
C GLY A 109 11.26 32.80 0.26
N ASP A 110 11.23 33.26 -0.99
CA ASP A 110 12.25 32.96 -1.99
C ASP A 110 13.54 33.74 -1.70
N LYS A 111 14.63 33.04 -1.47
CA LYS A 111 16.04 33.51 -1.35
C LYS A 111 16.19 34.90 -0.72
N PRO A 112 15.70 35.10 0.53
CA PRO A 112 15.73 36.43 1.18
C PRO A 112 17.13 36.95 1.40
N GLU A 113 18.16 36.13 1.48
CA GLU A 113 19.57 36.49 1.59
C GLU A 113 20.05 37.34 0.41
N LEU A 114 19.43 37.23 -0.75
CA LEU A 114 19.76 38.07 -1.92
C LEU A 114 19.25 39.52 -1.78
N ARG A 115 18.37 39.77 -0.81
CA ARG A 115 17.76 41.06 -0.59
C ARG A 115 18.11 41.67 0.77
N TYR A 116 18.06 40.91 1.84
CA TYR A 116 18.11 41.40 3.20
C TYR A 116 19.41 41.02 3.94
N GLY A 117 20.07 42.01 4.56
CA GLY A 117 21.18 41.80 5.50
C GLY A 117 20.79 40.90 6.67
N ALA A 118 19.62 41.14 7.27
CA ALA A 118 19.11 40.34 8.36
C ALA A 118 19.00 38.83 8.03
N ALA A 119 18.66 38.51 6.79
CA ALA A 119 18.64 37.09 6.33
C ALA A 119 20.07 36.51 6.25
N ARG A 120 21.04 37.23 5.70
CA ARG A 120 22.45 36.82 5.68
C ARG A 120 23.03 36.64 7.09
N ASP A 121 22.76 37.62 7.97
CA ASP A 121 23.23 37.56 9.36
C ASP A 121 22.56 36.41 10.13
N GLY A 122 21.29 36.15 9.85
CA GLY A 122 20.56 35.00 10.40
C GLY A 122 21.19 33.66 9.95
N LEU A 123 21.43 33.48 8.65
CA LEU A 123 22.08 32.29 8.10
C LEU A 123 23.49 32.10 8.67
N ALA A 124 24.29 33.17 8.75
CA ALA A 124 25.65 33.08 9.29
C ALA A 124 25.66 32.61 10.76
N ARG A 125 24.69 33.06 11.59
CA ARG A 125 24.53 32.54 12.96
C ARG A 125 24.13 31.07 13.02
N LEU A 126 23.38 30.59 12.02
CA LEU A 126 22.98 29.20 11.90
C LEU A 126 24.03 28.33 11.19
N GLY A 127 25.18 28.93 10.76
CA GLY A 127 26.25 28.21 10.08
C GLY A 127 26.02 27.96 8.59
N HIS A 128 25.13 28.75 7.95
CA HIS A 128 24.77 28.59 6.54
C HIS A 128 25.04 29.86 5.73
N GLU A 129 25.24 29.67 4.42
CA GLU A 129 25.40 30.77 3.46
C GLU A 129 24.09 31.06 2.71
N THR A 130 23.23 30.04 2.52
CA THR A 130 22.00 30.15 1.75
C THR A 130 20.79 29.56 2.48
N THR A 131 19.61 30.13 2.19
CA THR A 131 18.34 29.59 2.68
C THR A 131 18.14 28.12 2.29
N LEU A 132 18.56 27.74 1.09
CA LEU A 132 18.43 26.34 0.61
C LEU A 132 19.32 25.36 1.37
N SER A 133 20.52 25.78 1.79
CA SER A 133 21.38 24.91 2.61
C SER A 133 20.80 24.67 4.00
N TYR A 134 20.23 25.72 4.62
CA TYR A 134 19.54 25.61 5.90
C TYR A 134 18.25 24.77 5.79
N LEU A 135 17.47 24.97 4.72
CA LEU A 135 16.29 24.18 4.43
C LEU A 135 16.63 22.68 4.32
N ALA A 136 17.73 22.35 3.62
CA ALA A 136 18.19 20.96 3.46
C ALA A 136 18.50 20.31 4.82
N GLU A 137 19.17 21.05 5.72
CA GLU A 137 19.44 20.56 7.08
C GLU A 137 18.17 20.35 7.89
N MET A 138 17.27 21.31 7.90
CA MET A 138 16.01 21.22 8.66
C MET A 138 15.09 20.11 8.11
N ALA A 139 14.99 19.94 6.80
CA ALA A 139 14.22 18.86 6.20
C ALA A 139 14.79 17.47 6.57
N GLY A 140 16.12 17.31 6.53
CA GLY A 140 16.79 16.09 6.96
C GLY A 140 16.60 15.82 8.46
N LEU A 141 16.65 16.85 9.30
CA LEU A 141 16.41 16.77 10.74
C LEU A 141 14.97 16.33 11.05
N VAL A 142 13.98 16.95 10.41
CA VAL A 142 12.56 16.60 10.58
C VAL A 142 12.31 15.15 10.18
N LEU A 143 12.83 14.70 9.03
CA LEU A 143 12.70 13.32 8.58
C LEU A 143 13.31 12.34 9.60
N LYS A 144 14.50 12.65 10.11
CA LYS A 144 15.23 11.80 11.05
C LYS A 144 14.51 11.69 12.40
N GLU A 145 14.07 12.81 12.96
CA GLU A 145 13.55 12.89 14.33
C GLU A 145 12.05 12.55 14.44
N THR A 146 11.29 12.72 13.35
CA THR A 146 9.83 12.55 13.39
C THR A 146 9.28 11.52 12.42
N GLY A 147 10.04 11.16 11.39
CA GLY A 147 9.59 10.31 10.30
C GLY A 147 8.64 10.98 9.32
N LEU A 148 8.31 12.28 9.51
CA LEU A 148 7.51 13.04 8.56
C LEU A 148 8.27 13.20 7.24
N LEU A 149 7.59 12.99 6.12
CA LEU A 149 8.17 13.11 4.79
C LEU A 149 8.17 14.56 4.34
N PRO A 150 9.36 15.18 4.07
CA PRO A 150 9.40 16.58 3.68
C PRO A 150 8.89 16.80 2.26
N HIS A 151 8.05 17.84 2.10
CA HIS A 151 7.72 18.50 0.85
C HIS A 151 8.23 19.94 0.90
N LEU A 152 8.95 20.40 -0.12
CA LEU A 152 9.66 21.67 -0.07
C LEU A 152 9.15 22.65 -1.12
N ASN A 153 8.76 23.85 -0.70
CA ASN A 153 8.37 24.97 -1.57
C ASN A 153 9.36 26.15 -1.44
N PRO A 154 10.63 25.99 -1.90
CA PRO A 154 11.69 26.96 -1.62
C PRO A 154 11.76 28.11 -2.61
N GLY A 155 10.88 28.19 -3.60
CA GLY A 155 10.95 29.18 -4.68
C GLY A 155 11.76 28.70 -5.89
N VAL A 156 12.35 29.64 -6.64
CA VAL A 156 13.10 29.35 -7.87
C VAL A 156 14.40 28.65 -7.55
N MET A 157 14.66 27.53 -8.25
CA MET A 157 15.86 26.71 -8.08
C MET A 157 16.54 26.41 -9.42
N SER A 158 17.86 26.23 -9.36
CA SER A 158 18.61 25.55 -10.42
C SER A 158 18.39 24.03 -10.35
N ARG A 159 18.84 23.30 -11.38
CA ARG A 159 18.83 21.86 -11.39
C ARG A 159 19.65 21.27 -10.23
N GLU A 160 20.83 21.78 -10.00
CA GLU A 160 21.73 21.32 -8.93
C GLU A 160 21.13 21.57 -7.53
N GLU A 161 20.43 22.69 -7.36
CA GLU A 161 19.70 23.01 -6.12
C GLU A 161 18.54 22.02 -5.91
N ALA A 162 17.75 21.74 -6.94
CA ALA A 162 16.64 20.79 -6.87
C ALA A 162 17.12 19.34 -6.61
N GLU A 163 18.18 18.90 -7.28
CA GLU A 163 18.80 17.59 -7.07
C GLU A 163 19.38 17.44 -5.65
N ARG A 164 19.98 18.48 -5.10
CA ARG A 164 20.48 18.49 -3.71
C ARG A 164 19.32 18.30 -2.71
N LEU A 165 18.24 19.05 -2.87
CA LEU A 165 17.07 18.97 -2.01
C LEU A 165 16.29 17.65 -2.18
N ARG A 166 16.38 16.99 -3.35
CA ARG A 166 15.83 15.65 -3.57
C ARG A 166 16.39 14.62 -2.58
N GLY A 167 17.64 14.79 -2.11
CA GLY A 167 18.23 13.91 -1.10
C GLY A 167 17.55 13.94 0.28
N VAL A 168 16.74 14.96 0.56
CA VAL A 168 16.07 15.18 1.84
C VAL A 168 14.55 15.41 1.71
N SER A 169 13.98 15.33 0.51
CA SER A 169 12.55 15.55 0.27
C SER A 169 11.98 14.56 -0.73
N VAL A 170 10.74 14.12 -0.50
CA VAL A 170 10.04 13.19 -1.38
C VAL A 170 9.39 13.90 -2.56
N SER A 171 9.17 15.21 -2.43
CA SER A 171 8.63 16.07 -3.49
C SER A 171 9.00 17.53 -3.22
N GLN A 172 8.93 18.34 -4.28
CA GLN A 172 9.16 19.77 -4.22
C GLN A 172 8.07 20.51 -5.02
N GLY A 173 7.99 21.82 -4.91
CA GLY A 173 6.98 22.57 -5.64
C GLY A 173 7.29 24.04 -5.80
N ILE A 174 6.71 24.61 -6.84
CA ILE A 174 6.57 26.04 -7.07
C ILE A 174 5.34 26.30 -7.93
N MET A 175 4.48 27.21 -7.49
CA MET A 175 3.34 27.65 -8.30
C MET A 175 3.84 28.47 -9.49
N LEU A 176 3.48 28.08 -10.74
CA LEU A 176 3.67 28.94 -11.91
C LEU A 176 2.89 30.25 -11.73
N GLU A 177 1.71 30.15 -11.14
CA GLU A 177 0.71 31.19 -10.98
C GLU A 177 0.12 31.68 -12.31
N SER A 178 0.94 32.24 -13.20
CA SER A 178 0.51 32.64 -14.53
C SER A 178 1.72 32.72 -15.47
N ALA A 179 1.50 32.35 -16.74
CA ALA A 179 2.46 32.57 -17.83
C ALA A 179 2.33 33.97 -18.47
N ALA A 180 1.42 34.84 -17.98
CA ALA A 180 1.16 36.17 -18.53
C ALA A 180 2.23 37.16 -18.07
N GLU A 181 3.19 37.46 -18.93
CA GLU A 181 4.31 38.36 -18.62
C GLU A 181 3.87 39.77 -18.23
N ARG A 182 2.70 40.25 -18.71
CA ARG A 182 2.17 41.55 -18.35
C ARG A 182 1.89 41.73 -16.86
N LEU A 183 1.64 40.62 -16.13
CA LEU A 183 1.42 40.65 -14.69
C LEU A 183 2.68 41.02 -13.91
N SER A 184 3.86 40.89 -14.52
CA SER A 184 5.15 41.31 -13.93
C SER A 184 5.54 42.76 -14.29
N ARG A 185 4.77 43.42 -15.20
CA ARG A 185 5.02 44.83 -15.57
C ARG A 185 4.50 45.79 -14.49
N ARG A 186 4.89 47.06 -14.63
CA ARG A 186 4.43 48.13 -13.75
C ARG A 186 2.92 48.18 -13.65
N GLY A 187 2.38 48.13 -12.43
CA GLY A 187 0.92 48.06 -12.19
C GLY A 187 0.39 46.64 -12.05
N GLY A 188 1.13 45.62 -12.43
CA GLY A 188 0.73 44.23 -12.26
C GLY A 188 1.03 43.67 -10.85
N PRO A 189 0.40 42.56 -10.46
CA PRO A 189 0.49 41.98 -9.11
C PRO A 189 1.88 41.43 -8.76
N HIS A 190 2.70 41.12 -9.77
CA HIS A 190 4.07 40.63 -9.62
C HIS A 190 5.14 41.69 -9.82
N PHE A 191 4.76 42.97 -10.01
CA PHE A 191 5.74 43.99 -10.21
C PHE A 191 6.65 44.14 -8.98
N GLY A 192 7.96 44.11 -9.20
CA GLY A 192 8.99 44.13 -8.14
C GLY A 192 9.33 42.76 -7.57
N SER A 193 8.75 41.67 -8.12
CA SER A 193 8.99 40.28 -7.74
C SER A 193 9.76 39.58 -8.84
N PRO A 194 11.11 39.58 -8.83
CA PRO A 194 11.92 39.06 -9.95
C PRO A 194 11.74 37.55 -10.17
N ASP A 195 11.42 36.80 -9.13
CA ASP A 195 11.29 35.34 -9.20
C ASP A 195 9.86 34.92 -9.58
N LYS A 196 8.94 35.88 -9.74
CA LYS A 196 7.60 35.69 -10.31
C LYS A 196 7.56 35.82 -11.84
N ALA A 197 8.66 36.15 -12.49
CA ALA A 197 8.75 36.19 -13.93
C ALA A 197 8.44 34.79 -14.53
N PRO A 198 7.48 34.63 -15.45
CA PRO A 198 7.05 33.32 -15.97
C PRO A 198 8.19 32.48 -16.51
N ALA A 199 9.12 33.08 -17.27
CA ALA A 199 10.27 32.37 -17.81
C ALA A 199 11.17 31.75 -16.72
N ARG A 200 11.35 32.44 -15.58
CA ARG A 200 12.14 31.92 -14.44
C ARG A 200 11.43 30.74 -13.77
N ARG A 201 10.11 30.85 -13.57
CA ARG A 201 9.34 29.79 -12.95
C ARG A 201 9.26 28.54 -13.83
N LEU A 202 9.01 28.72 -15.12
CA LEU A 202 9.03 27.61 -16.09
C LEU A 202 10.42 26.94 -16.16
N ALA A 203 11.50 27.74 -16.11
CA ALA A 203 12.84 27.20 -16.06
C ALA A 203 13.11 26.39 -14.77
N ALA A 204 12.64 26.84 -13.60
CA ALA A 204 12.77 26.10 -12.35
C ALA A 204 11.95 24.81 -12.35
N ILE A 205 10.74 24.81 -12.92
CA ILE A 205 9.92 23.61 -13.08
C ILE A 205 10.59 22.63 -14.03
N ALA A 206 11.17 23.10 -15.15
CA ALA A 206 11.95 22.27 -16.07
C ALA A 206 13.17 21.66 -15.41
N ALA A 207 13.93 22.43 -14.62
CA ALA A 207 15.10 21.99 -13.87
C ALA A 207 14.76 20.86 -12.89
N ALA A 208 13.62 20.93 -12.21
CA ALA A 208 13.12 19.85 -11.35
C ALA A 208 12.80 18.58 -12.18
N GLY A 209 12.25 18.75 -13.39
CA GLY A 209 11.99 17.65 -14.32
C GLY A 209 13.27 16.96 -14.80
N GLU A 210 14.30 17.72 -15.12
CA GLU A 210 15.63 17.22 -15.50
C GLU A 210 16.29 16.45 -14.34
N GLY A 211 16.05 16.89 -13.09
CA GLY A 211 16.52 16.22 -11.88
C GLY A 211 15.64 15.05 -11.43
N ALA A 212 14.61 14.67 -12.17
CA ALA A 212 13.65 13.63 -11.81
C ALA A 212 13.06 13.83 -10.39
N VAL A 213 12.69 15.05 -10.05
CA VAL A 213 12.06 15.42 -8.78
C VAL A 213 10.54 15.39 -8.94
N PRO A 214 9.77 14.60 -8.14
CA PRO A 214 8.31 14.72 -8.11
C PRO A 214 7.91 16.14 -7.71
N PHE A 215 7.12 16.81 -8.55
CA PHE A 215 6.96 18.24 -8.45
C PHE A 215 5.51 18.69 -8.44
N THR A 216 5.20 19.67 -7.60
CA THR A 216 3.88 20.30 -7.51
C THR A 216 3.92 21.66 -8.17
N SER A 217 2.95 21.93 -9.05
CA SER A 217 2.78 23.28 -9.63
C SER A 217 1.31 23.60 -9.86
N GLY A 218 1.01 24.78 -10.36
CA GLY A 218 -0.35 25.20 -10.60
C GLY A 218 -0.46 26.67 -10.98
N ILE A 219 -1.70 27.13 -11.07
CA ILE A 219 -2.06 28.51 -11.41
C ILE A 219 -2.82 29.19 -10.27
N LEU A 220 -2.66 30.52 -10.16
CA LEU A 220 -3.44 31.36 -9.26
C LEU A 220 -4.39 32.21 -10.13
N ILE A 221 -5.70 32.01 -9.95
CA ILE A 221 -6.71 32.71 -10.71
C ILE A 221 -7.26 33.92 -9.98
N GLY A 222 -7.62 34.98 -10.71
CA GLY A 222 -8.22 36.19 -10.17
C GLY A 222 -7.21 37.30 -9.84
N ILE A 223 -5.94 37.16 -10.25
CA ILE A 223 -4.91 38.18 -10.05
C ILE A 223 -4.80 39.17 -11.23
N GLY A 224 -5.77 39.12 -12.15
CA GLY A 224 -5.86 40.03 -13.30
C GLY A 224 -5.54 39.37 -14.66
N GLU A 225 -5.32 38.06 -14.67
CA GLU A 225 -5.17 37.26 -15.90
C GLU A 225 -6.53 37.04 -16.61
N THR A 226 -6.49 36.75 -17.88
CA THR A 226 -7.65 36.36 -18.69
C THR A 226 -7.79 34.83 -18.71
N ARG A 227 -8.97 34.30 -19.10
CA ARG A 227 -9.20 32.87 -19.34
C ARG A 227 -8.23 32.28 -20.37
N ALA A 228 -7.93 33.00 -21.44
CA ALA A 228 -6.94 32.57 -22.41
C ALA A 228 -5.52 32.44 -21.81
N GLU A 229 -5.12 33.38 -20.95
CA GLU A 229 -3.82 33.32 -20.26
C GLU A 229 -3.77 32.21 -19.23
N ARG A 230 -4.89 31.85 -18.56
CA ARG A 230 -4.97 30.63 -17.71
C ARG A 230 -4.71 29.38 -18.53
N ILE A 231 -5.37 29.26 -19.69
CA ILE A 231 -5.16 28.13 -20.62
C ILE A 231 -3.71 28.05 -21.08
N GLN A 232 -3.12 29.20 -21.49
CA GLN A 232 -1.70 29.25 -21.87
C GLN A 232 -0.78 28.76 -20.73
N SER A 233 -1.09 29.13 -19.49
CA SER A 233 -0.33 28.68 -18.30
C SER A 233 -0.47 27.16 -18.09
N LEU A 234 -1.69 26.63 -18.23
CA LEU A 234 -1.93 25.18 -18.13
C LEU A 234 -1.24 24.39 -19.25
N LEU A 235 -1.26 24.92 -20.49
CA LEU A 235 -0.56 24.31 -21.64
C LEU A 235 0.96 24.28 -21.40
N ALA A 236 1.54 25.38 -20.90
CA ALA A 236 2.98 25.41 -20.57
C ALA A 236 3.36 24.37 -19.50
N LEU A 237 2.52 24.16 -18.49
CA LEU A 237 2.73 23.10 -17.48
C LEU A 237 2.54 21.71 -18.10
N ARG A 238 1.55 21.52 -18.98
CA ARG A 238 1.35 20.26 -19.69
C ARG A 238 2.57 19.88 -20.53
N ASP A 239 3.10 20.81 -21.31
CA ASP A 239 4.26 20.58 -22.17
C ASP A 239 5.49 20.15 -21.35
N LEU A 240 5.70 20.74 -20.16
CA LEU A 240 6.76 20.33 -19.24
C LEU A 240 6.50 18.93 -18.65
N HIS A 241 5.23 18.62 -18.31
CA HIS A 241 4.88 17.29 -17.80
C HIS A 241 5.07 16.23 -18.90
N GLU A 242 4.64 16.47 -20.11
CA GLU A 242 4.83 15.54 -21.24
C GLU A 242 6.31 15.26 -21.51
N ARG A 243 7.16 16.26 -21.36
CA ARG A 243 8.59 16.13 -21.57
C ARG A 243 9.30 15.33 -20.48
N TYR A 244 8.95 15.54 -19.22
CA TYR A 244 9.71 14.99 -18.08
C TYR A 244 8.91 14.00 -17.22
N GLY A 245 7.58 14.05 -17.21
CA GLY A 245 6.69 13.21 -16.41
C GLY A 245 6.71 13.53 -14.92
N HIS A 246 7.25 14.66 -14.49
CA HIS A 246 7.57 14.97 -13.09
C HIS A 246 6.50 15.75 -12.32
N ILE A 247 5.56 16.42 -13.01
CA ILE A 247 4.51 17.18 -12.33
C ILE A 247 3.46 16.20 -11.80
N GLN A 248 3.42 16.01 -10.50
CA GLN A 248 2.54 15.04 -9.86
C GLN A 248 1.12 15.56 -9.63
N GLU A 249 0.93 16.89 -9.57
CA GLU A 249 -0.38 17.54 -9.42
C GLU A 249 -0.37 18.94 -10.00
N ILE A 250 -1.56 19.39 -10.43
CA ILE A 250 -1.83 20.76 -10.85
C ILE A 250 -2.83 21.39 -9.88
N ILE A 251 -2.40 22.47 -9.23
CA ILE A 251 -3.22 23.24 -8.27
C ILE A 251 -3.96 24.35 -9.01
N ILE A 252 -5.28 24.39 -8.86
CA ILE A 252 -6.12 25.51 -9.30
C ILE A 252 -6.50 26.31 -8.06
N GLN A 253 -5.71 27.34 -7.76
CA GLN A 253 -5.90 28.17 -6.58
C GLN A 253 -6.63 29.46 -6.95
N ASN A 254 -7.66 29.81 -6.18
CA ASN A 254 -8.35 31.09 -6.30
C ASN A 254 -7.71 32.17 -5.42
N PHE A 255 -7.61 33.36 -5.98
CA PHE A 255 -7.17 34.55 -5.24
C PHE A 255 -8.20 34.94 -4.18
N ARG A 256 -7.68 35.37 -3.03
CA ARG A 256 -8.46 36.00 -1.95
C ARG A 256 -7.89 37.39 -1.67
N ALA A 257 -8.77 38.42 -1.63
CA ALA A 257 -8.40 39.77 -1.28
C ALA A 257 -8.09 39.87 0.21
N LYS A 258 -6.89 40.36 0.56
CA LYS A 258 -6.41 40.32 1.93
C LYS A 258 -6.13 41.72 2.42
N PRO A 259 -6.61 42.11 3.64
CA PRO A 259 -6.28 43.41 4.26
C PRO A 259 -4.76 43.64 4.33
N GLY A 260 -4.32 44.89 4.14
CA GLY A 260 -2.91 45.24 4.19
C GLY A 260 -2.10 44.93 2.92
N THR A 261 -2.68 44.31 1.92
CA THR A 261 -2.05 44.12 0.61
C THR A 261 -2.43 45.19 -0.39
N ARG A 262 -1.65 45.32 -1.47
CA ARG A 262 -1.99 46.26 -2.55
C ARG A 262 -3.23 45.81 -3.34
N MET A 263 -3.63 44.58 -3.21
CA MET A 263 -4.80 43.99 -3.85
C MET A 263 -5.97 43.77 -2.89
N ALA A 264 -5.99 44.43 -1.74
CA ALA A 264 -7.05 44.31 -0.72
C ALA A 264 -8.47 44.61 -1.25
N SER A 265 -8.57 45.44 -2.31
CA SER A 265 -9.85 45.80 -2.95
C SER A 265 -10.00 45.20 -4.34
N ALA A 266 -9.13 44.28 -4.74
CA ALA A 266 -9.25 43.60 -6.05
C ALA A 266 -10.41 42.60 -6.00
N PRO A 267 -11.17 42.46 -7.12
CA PRO A 267 -12.26 41.46 -7.17
C PRO A 267 -11.72 40.06 -7.07
N GLU A 268 -12.37 39.25 -6.25
CA GLU A 268 -12.11 37.80 -6.19
C GLU A 268 -12.81 37.09 -7.37
N PRO A 269 -12.27 35.98 -7.89
CA PRO A 269 -12.95 35.17 -8.89
C PRO A 269 -14.23 34.58 -8.28
N ASP A 270 -15.32 34.64 -9.05
CA ASP A 270 -16.56 33.97 -8.62
C ASP A 270 -16.47 32.45 -8.72
N LEU A 271 -17.42 31.76 -8.09
CA LEU A 271 -17.46 30.31 -8.09
C LEU A 271 -17.53 29.74 -9.52
N ALA A 272 -18.34 30.33 -10.40
CA ALA A 272 -18.50 29.83 -11.77
C ALA A 272 -17.20 29.89 -12.55
N ASP A 273 -16.39 30.95 -12.34
CA ASP A 273 -15.09 31.10 -13.00
C ASP A 273 -14.04 30.12 -12.45
N HIS A 274 -14.09 29.83 -11.15
CA HIS A 274 -13.23 28.80 -10.52
C HIS A 274 -13.59 27.39 -11.06
N LEU A 275 -14.88 27.02 -11.04
CA LEU A 275 -15.36 25.73 -11.56
C LEU A 275 -15.04 25.56 -13.05
N TRP A 276 -15.21 26.64 -13.84
CA TRP A 276 -14.82 26.64 -15.24
C TRP A 276 -13.32 26.32 -15.41
N THR A 277 -12.47 26.97 -14.61
CA THR A 277 -11.01 26.76 -14.71
C THR A 277 -10.63 25.32 -14.33
N ILE A 278 -11.23 24.76 -13.28
CA ILE A 278 -11.02 23.35 -12.89
C ILE A 278 -11.42 22.41 -14.02
N ALA A 279 -12.63 22.61 -14.61
CA ALA A 279 -13.13 21.75 -15.65
C ALA A 279 -12.27 21.83 -16.93
N VAL A 280 -11.87 23.03 -17.35
CA VAL A 280 -10.95 23.21 -18.48
C VAL A 280 -9.59 22.58 -18.22
N ALA A 281 -9.04 22.71 -17.01
CA ALA A 281 -7.79 22.06 -16.63
C ALA A 281 -7.93 20.53 -16.78
N ARG A 282 -9.03 19.92 -16.33
CA ARG A 282 -9.28 18.49 -16.52
C ARG A 282 -9.31 18.07 -17.98
N LEU A 283 -9.94 18.86 -18.84
CA LEU A 283 -9.96 18.57 -20.28
C LEU A 283 -8.56 18.69 -20.93
N ILE A 284 -7.74 19.64 -20.46
CA ILE A 284 -6.37 19.85 -20.98
C ILE A 284 -5.43 18.72 -20.57
N PHE A 285 -5.50 18.28 -19.30
CA PHE A 285 -4.60 17.27 -18.76
C PHE A 285 -5.13 15.83 -18.88
N GLY A 286 -6.40 15.65 -19.21
CA GLY A 286 -7.02 14.33 -19.35
C GLY A 286 -7.29 13.63 -18.02
N ALA A 287 -7.51 12.32 -18.07
CA ALA A 287 -7.98 11.52 -16.94
C ALA A 287 -6.92 11.32 -15.83
N ALA A 288 -5.66 11.09 -16.21
CA ALA A 288 -4.62 10.60 -15.28
C ALA A 288 -4.02 11.67 -14.35
N MET A 289 -4.01 12.96 -14.76
CA MET A 289 -3.41 14.04 -13.97
C MET A 289 -4.20 14.30 -12.69
N ASN A 290 -3.46 14.50 -11.58
CA ASN A 290 -4.08 14.95 -10.34
C ASN A 290 -4.36 16.45 -10.38
N LEU A 291 -5.62 16.81 -10.24
CA LEU A 291 -6.07 18.21 -10.13
C LEU A 291 -6.50 18.47 -8.70
N GLN A 292 -5.91 19.51 -8.11
CA GLN A 292 -6.15 19.94 -6.76
C GLN A 292 -6.84 21.30 -6.72
N ALA A 293 -7.79 21.47 -5.80
CA ALA A 293 -8.27 22.76 -5.34
C ALA A 293 -8.24 22.83 -3.81
N PRO A 294 -7.66 23.88 -3.19
CA PRO A 294 -7.59 24.01 -1.73
C PRO A 294 -9.00 24.14 -1.13
N PRO A 295 -9.36 23.25 -0.15
CA PRO A 295 -10.72 23.18 0.37
C PRO A 295 -11.08 24.34 1.31
N ASN A 296 -10.07 24.99 1.89
CA ASN A 296 -10.25 26.14 2.81
C ASN A 296 -10.58 27.46 2.09
N LEU A 297 -10.25 27.57 0.81
CA LEU A 297 -10.46 28.84 0.08
C LEU A 297 -11.89 28.98 -0.45
N MET A 298 -12.64 27.89 -0.60
CA MET A 298 -14.06 27.85 -0.97
C MET A 298 -14.79 26.75 -0.18
N PRO A 299 -14.93 26.86 1.14
CA PRO A 299 -15.42 25.78 2.01
C PRO A 299 -16.90 25.42 1.78
N ASP A 300 -17.67 26.31 1.16
CA ASP A 300 -19.10 26.10 0.89
C ASP A 300 -19.36 25.41 -0.46
N ALA A 301 -18.35 25.28 -1.33
CA ALA A 301 -18.47 24.77 -2.69
C ALA A 301 -17.68 23.46 -2.95
N LEU A 302 -17.53 22.63 -1.91
CA LEU A 302 -16.68 21.44 -2.00
C LEU A 302 -17.25 20.41 -2.99
N GLU A 303 -18.55 20.16 -2.97
CA GLU A 303 -19.20 19.21 -3.87
C GLU A 303 -19.16 19.69 -5.33
N GLU A 304 -19.32 21.01 -5.54
CA GLU A 304 -19.24 21.62 -6.89
C GLU A 304 -17.83 21.51 -7.46
N MET A 305 -16.78 21.68 -6.64
CA MET A 305 -15.41 21.49 -7.08
C MET A 305 -15.13 20.04 -7.49
N ILE A 306 -15.66 19.07 -6.74
CA ILE A 306 -15.61 17.66 -7.14
C ILE A 306 -16.34 17.47 -8.47
N ALA A 307 -17.55 18.04 -8.64
CA ALA A 307 -18.32 17.96 -9.87
C ALA A 307 -17.60 18.63 -11.05
N ALA A 308 -16.76 19.63 -10.82
CA ALA A 308 -15.94 20.28 -11.83
C ALA A 308 -14.69 19.45 -12.23
N GLY A 309 -14.35 18.38 -11.53
CA GLY A 309 -13.33 17.43 -11.98
C GLY A 309 -12.03 17.36 -11.16
N ILE A 310 -11.97 17.90 -9.92
CA ILE A 310 -10.83 17.64 -9.03
C ILE A 310 -10.85 16.20 -8.53
N ASN A 311 -9.67 15.69 -8.18
CA ASN A 311 -9.49 14.41 -7.51
C ASN A 311 -8.60 14.53 -6.26
N ASP A 312 -8.21 15.75 -5.88
CA ASP A 312 -7.34 15.97 -4.72
C ASP A 312 -7.70 17.28 -4.00
N TRP A 313 -7.67 17.26 -2.67
CA TRP A 313 -7.84 18.43 -1.83
C TRP A 313 -6.53 19.10 -1.42
N GLY A 314 -5.40 18.50 -1.79
CA GLY A 314 -4.10 18.95 -1.37
C GLY A 314 -3.80 18.70 0.08
N GLY A 315 -3.10 19.63 0.70
CA GLY A 315 -2.71 19.54 2.11
C GLY A 315 -3.77 20.07 3.06
N VAL A 316 -4.04 19.30 4.11
CA VAL A 316 -4.88 19.72 5.23
C VAL A 316 -4.11 19.53 6.53
N SER A 317 -4.04 20.57 7.37
CA SER A 317 -3.34 20.49 8.65
C SER A 317 -4.32 20.44 9.82
N PRO A 318 -4.18 19.46 10.72
CA PRO A 318 -4.92 19.46 11.98
C PRO A 318 -4.25 20.32 13.07
N VAL A 319 -3.05 20.87 12.83
CA VAL A 319 -2.21 21.50 13.85
C VAL A 319 -1.86 22.94 13.53
N THR A 320 -1.46 23.21 12.28
CA THR A 320 -0.99 24.53 11.85
C THR A 320 -2.02 25.23 10.98
N PRO A 321 -2.12 26.57 11.04
CA PRO A 321 -2.95 27.34 10.12
C PRO A 321 -2.39 27.25 8.69
N ASP A 322 -3.18 27.73 7.73
CA ASP A 322 -2.66 28.12 6.43
C ASP A 322 -1.89 29.45 6.59
N HIS A 323 -0.57 29.38 6.57
CA HIS A 323 0.26 30.57 6.74
C HIS A 323 0.18 31.54 5.56
N VAL A 324 -0.27 31.08 4.40
CA VAL A 324 -0.46 31.92 3.20
C VAL A 324 -1.84 32.57 3.21
N ASN A 325 -2.87 31.87 3.70
CA ASN A 325 -4.24 32.33 3.79
C ASN A 325 -4.77 32.17 5.23
N PRO A 326 -4.23 32.91 6.21
CA PRO A 326 -4.55 32.72 7.64
C PRO A 326 -6.02 33.02 7.98
N GLU A 327 -6.71 33.75 7.12
CA GLU A 327 -8.14 34.04 7.22
C GLU A 327 -9.05 32.88 6.82
N ALA A 328 -8.50 31.84 6.18
CA ALA A 328 -9.23 30.69 5.68
C ALA A 328 -8.76 29.41 6.40
N PRO A 329 -9.37 29.05 7.54
CA PRO A 329 -8.97 27.89 8.31
C PRO A 329 -9.22 26.58 7.56
N TRP A 330 -8.39 25.56 7.81
CA TRP A 330 -8.58 24.23 7.26
C TRP A 330 -9.89 23.60 7.74
N PRO A 331 -10.67 22.96 6.85
CA PRO A 331 -11.82 22.19 7.29
C PRO A 331 -11.39 21.00 8.15
N ALA A 332 -12.21 20.65 9.15
CA ALA A 332 -12.00 19.42 9.88
C ALA A 332 -12.10 18.21 8.93
N LEU A 333 -11.20 17.23 9.10
CA LEU A 333 -11.11 16.08 8.18
C LEU A 333 -12.40 15.25 8.09
N ASP A 334 -13.16 15.13 9.18
CA ASP A 334 -14.45 14.46 9.20
C ASP A 334 -15.54 15.24 8.43
N LEU A 335 -15.49 16.57 8.45
CA LEU A 335 -16.34 17.41 7.61
C LEU A 335 -15.97 17.21 6.13
N LEU A 336 -14.69 17.27 5.80
CA LEU A 336 -14.21 17.05 4.43
C LEU A 336 -14.60 15.67 3.90
N ALA A 337 -14.51 14.64 4.75
CA ALA A 337 -14.93 13.28 4.40
C ALA A 337 -16.46 13.20 4.13
N ARG A 338 -17.28 13.82 5.00
CA ARG A 338 -18.74 13.84 4.79
C ARG A 338 -19.15 14.58 3.52
N ARG A 339 -18.52 15.73 3.24
CA ARG A 339 -18.80 16.51 2.02
C ARG A 339 -18.35 15.75 0.76
N THR A 340 -17.18 15.09 0.83
CA THR A 340 -16.70 14.22 -0.24
C THR A 340 -17.67 13.04 -0.48
N ALA A 341 -18.17 12.43 0.59
CA ALA A 341 -19.18 11.36 0.50
C ALA A 341 -20.52 11.87 -0.03
N GLY A 342 -20.92 13.11 0.30
CA GLY A 342 -22.10 13.76 -0.26
C GLY A 342 -22.05 13.90 -1.79
N ALA A 343 -20.87 14.03 -2.36
CA ALA A 343 -20.64 14.01 -3.80
C ALA A 343 -20.48 12.58 -4.39
N GLY A 344 -20.81 11.52 -3.63
CA GLY A 344 -20.65 10.12 -4.08
C GLY A 344 -19.19 9.68 -4.21
N LYS A 345 -18.26 10.31 -3.47
CA LYS A 345 -16.82 10.03 -3.54
C LYS A 345 -16.28 9.63 -2.17
N LEU A 346 -15.12 8.95 -2.16
CA LEU A 346 -14.45 8.52 -0.95
C LEU A 346 -13.17 9.33 -0.74
N LEU A 347 -13.05 9.97 0.42
CA LEU A 347 -11.82 10.65 0.83
C LEU A 347 -10.75 9.63 1.22
N VAL A 348 -9.55 9.73 0.63
CA VAL A 348 -8.41 8.85 0.94
C VAL A 348 -7.15 9.67 1.25
N GLU A 349 -6.35 9.17 2.19
CA GLU A 349 -5.08 9.82 2.54
C GLU A 349 -3.96 9.35 1.59
N ARG A 350 -3.18 10.30 1.07
CA ARG A 350 -1.94 10.06 0.33
C ARG A 350 -0.73 10.64 1.05
N LEU A 351 0.46 10.27 0.60
CA LEU A 351 1.70 10.92 1.02
C LEU A 351 1.95 12.23 0.23
N ALA A 352 3.02 12.96 0.60
CA ALA A 352 3.54 14.10 -0.16
C ALA A 352 3.98 13.73 -1.59
N ILE A 353 4.25 12.48 -1.82
CA ILE A 353 4.51 11.88 -3.14
C ILE A 353 3.30 11.04 -3.56
N TYR A 354 2.85 11.19 -4.80
CA TYR A 354 1.67 10.50 -5.30
C TYR A 354 1.93 9.02 -5.64
N PRO A 355 0.89 8.16 -5.61
CA PRO A 355 1.03 6.72 -5.83
C PRO A 355 1.79 6.31 -7.08
N ALA A 356 1.58 6.99 -8.21
CA ALA A 356 2.29 6.68 -9.46
C ALA A 356 3.81 6.84 -9.35
N TYR A 357 4.27 7.80 -8.55
CA TYR A 357 5.70 8.04 -8.31
C TYR A 357 6.28 7.08 -7.27
N VAL A 358 5.48 6.68 -6.28
CA VAL A 358 5.86 5.66 -5.29
C VAL A 358 6.09 4.31 -5.97
N GLN A 359 5.36 3.99 -7.03
CA GLN A 359 5.46 2.72 -7.76
C GLN A 359 6.72 2.61 -8.64
N ASP A 360 7.40 3.72 -8.94
CA ASP A 360 8.71 3.75 -9.59
C ASP A 360 9.76 4.48 -8.73
N PRO A 361 10.11 3.93 -7.56
CA PRO A 361 11.03 4.56 -6.62
C PRO A 361 12.46 4.65 -7.14
N ALA A 362 12.80 3.86 -8.16
CA ALA A 362 14.14 3.89 -8.77
C ALA A 362 14.37 5.19 -9.51
N ARG A 363 13.36 5.70 -10.21
CA ARG A 363 13.39 6.96 -10.95
C ARG A 363 13.19 8.18 -10.04
N TRP A 364 12.22 8.12 -9.13
CA TRP A 364 11.66 9.29 -8.49
C TRP A 364 12.20 9.58 -7.09
N LEU A 365 12.70 8.58 -6.37
CA LEU A 365 13.14 8.73 -4.99
C LEU A 365 14.65 8.58 -4.84
N ASP A 366 15.25 9.46 -4.05
CA ASP A 366 16.59 9.20 -3.54
C ASP A 366 16.62 7.87 -2.76
N PRO A 367 17.68 7.07 -2.88
CA PRO A 367 17.79 5.79 -2.16
C PRO A 367 17.52 5.87 -0.66
N LYS A 368 17.89 6.99 0.00
CA LYS A 368 17.68 7.20 1.45
C LYS A 368 16.21 7.37 1.83
N LEU A 369 15.38 7.83 0.89
CA LEU A 369 13.95 8.10 1.10
C LEU A 369 13.05 6.92 0.75
N ARG A 370 13.56 5.92 0.04
CA ARG A 370 12.78 4.75 -0.37
C ARG A 370 12.20 3.98 0.81
N THR A 371 13.01 3.75 1.84
CA THR A 371 12.56 3.04 3.05
C THR A 371 11.45 3.76 3.81
N PRO A 372 11.57 5.05 4.18
CA PRO A 372 10.48 5.78 4.81
C PRO A 372 9.19 5.76 4.00
N VAL A 373 9.27 5.97 2.68
CA VAL A 373 8.09 5.96 1.79
C VAL A 373 7.47 4.56 1.73
N LEU A 374 8.27 3.52 1.51
CA LEU A 374 7.78 2.13 1.43
C LEU A 374 7.03 1.69 2.70
N ARG A 375 7.52 2.10 3.86
CA ARG A 375 6.90 1.79 5.16
C ARG A 375 5.62 2.56 5.43
N ALA A 376 5.41 3.67 4.73
CA ALA A 376 4.26 4.55 4.92
C ALA A 376 3.11 4.30 3.93
N VAL A 377 3.23 3.33 3.01
CA VAL A 377 2.23 3.07 1.96
C VAL A 377 1.65 1.66 2.00
N ASP A 378 0.47 1.53 1.38
CA ASP A 378 -0.13 0.25 1.01
C ASP A 378 0.34 -0.22 -0.39
N GLY A 379 -0.19 -1.33 -0.89
CA GLY A 379 0.16 -1.89 -2.20
C GLY A 379 -0.26 -1.06 -3.40
N GLN A 380 -1.14 -0.08 -3.20
CA GLN A 380 -1.55 0.89 -4.22
C GLN A 380 -0.67 2.15 -4.22
N GLY A 381 0.14 2.37 -3.18
CA GLY A 381 0.95 3.57 -2.99
C GLY A 381 0.23 4.69 -2.24
N LEU A 382 -0.97 4.46 -1.74
CA LEU A 382 -1.67 5.36 -0.84
C LEU A 382 -1.13 5.26 0.58
N ALA A 383 -1.37 6.27 1.40
CA ALA A 383 -0.88 6.29 2.77
C ALA A 383 -1.43 5.12 3.59
N ARG A 384 -0.55 4.43 4.32
CA ARG A 384 -0.93 3.45 5.32
C ARG A 384 -1.61 4.14 6.49
N THR A 385 -2.85 3.77 6.78
CA THR A 385 -3.68 4.42 7.81
C THR A 385 -3.81 3.62 9.09
N ASP A 386 -3.32 2.37 9.11
CA ASP A 386 -3.28 1.51 10.29
C ASP A 386 -1.84 1.25 10.77
N ALA A 387 -1.71 0.99 12.06
CA ALA A 387 -0.45 0.57 12.70
C ALA A 387 -0.34 -0.96 12.80
N TRP A 388 -1.34 -1.71 12.29
CA TRP A 388 -1.33 -3.15 12.35
C TRP A 388 -0.23 -3.74 11.46
N ALA A 389 0.45 -4.74 11.95
CA ALA A 389 1.40 -5.53 11.18
C ALA A 389 1.20 -7.02 11.47
N PRO A 390 1.29 -7.88 10.47
CA PRO A 390 1.16 -9.31 10.65
C PRO A 390 2.16 -9.84 11.69
N GLY A 391 1.68 -10.67 12.60
CA GLY A 391 2.50 -11.25 13.66
C GLY A 391 2.81 -10.32 14.83
N ALA A 392 2.60 -9.01 14.71
CA ALA A 392 2.73 -8.10 15.84
C ALA A 392 1.52 -8.24 16.78
N GLY A 393 1.75 -8.08 18.08
CA GLY A 393 0.68 -8.11 19.08
C GLY A 393 -0.24 -6.89 19.07
N THR A 394 -0.18 -6.07 18.02
CA THR A 394 -1.07 -4.92 17.85
C THR A 394 -2.44 -5.42 17.38
N PRO A 395 -3.53 -5.09 18.09
CA PRO A 395 -4.87 -5.50 17.68
C PRO A 395 -5.23 -4.89 16.32
N PRO A 396 -6.04 -5.59 15.51
CA PRO A 396 -6.54 -5.03 14.27
C PRO A 396 -7.43 -3.80 14.54
N PRO A 397 -7.53 -2.86 13.60
CA PRO A 397 -8.43 -1.71 13.75
C PRO A 397 -9.88 -2.18 13.90
N VAL A 398 -10.62 -1.58 14.83
CA VAL A 398 -12.00 -1.97 15.22
C VAL A 398 -13.02 -1.85 14.06
N LYS A 399 -12.68 -1.06 13.03
CA LYS A 399 -13.29 -1.11 11.68
C LYS A 399 -12.15 -0.97 10.68
N PRO A 400 -12.18 -1.67 9.54
CA PRO A 400 -11.26 -1.38 8.45
C PRO A 400 -11.49 0.08 8.07
N LEU A 401 -10.48 0.90 8.34
CA LEU A 401 -10.60 2.35 8.35
C LEU A 401 -11.05 2.91 6.99
N THR A 402 -12.27 3.39 6.94
CA THR A 402 -12.55 4.64 6.23
C THR A 402 -11.74 5.74 6.91
N PRO A 403 -11.05 6.62 6.18
CA PRO A 403 -10.20 7.63 6.79
C PRO A 403 -11.03 8.78 7.35
N ALA A 404 -11.49 8.65 8.56
CA ALA A 404 -11.92 9.73 9.43
C ALA A 404 -12.75 9.21 10.60
N LEU A 405 -12.13 8.71 11.63
CA LEU A 405 -12.70 8.75 12.98
C LEU A 405 -11.63 8.26 13.95
N SER A 406 -10.77 9.16 14.37
CA SER A 406 -10.02 9.00 15.61
C SER A 406 -11.01 9.11 16.78
N PRO A 407 -11.04 8.18 17.76
CA PRO A 407 -11.92 8.30 18.90
C PRO A 407 -11.34 9.28 19.92
N GLN A 408 -11.70 10.55 19.75
CA GLN A 408 -11.63 11.54 20.83
C GLN A 408 -12.93 12.33 20.84
N ALA A 409 -13.93 11.78 21.51
CA ALA A 409 -14.94 12.54 22.26
C ALA A 409 -15.84 11.55 22.99
N GLY A 410 -15.77 11.61 24.28
CA GLY A 410 -16.44 10.71 25.19
C GLY A 410 -17.95 10.85 25.25
N ARG A 411 -18.51 9.81 25.83
CA ARG A 411 -19.76 9.68 26.61
C ARG A 411 -21.07 9.98 25.91
N GLY A 412 -21.81 8.92 25.73
CA GLY A 412 -23.23 8.82 26.05
C GLY A 412 -24.22 9.30 24.99
N ARG A 413 -24.73 8.34 24.22
CA ARG A 413 -26.17 8.28 23.94
C ARG A 413 -26.55 6.88 23.46
N GLU A 414 -27.64 6.36 24.05
CA GLU A 414 -28.23 5.06 23.81
C GLU A 414 -28.58 4.81 22.34
N ALA A 415 -28.42 3.54 21.93
CA ALA A 415 -28.75 3.06 20.61
C ALA A 415 -30.25 3.06 20.36
N ALA A 416 -30.70 3.75 19.33
CA ALA A 416 -32.06 3.60 18.80
C ALA A 416 -32.12 2.38 17.86
N PRO A 417 -33.26 1.67 17.80
CA PRO A 417 -33.38 0.44 17.00
C PRO A 417 -33.37 0.70 15.49
N PRO A 418 -33.04 -0.32 14.68
CA PRO A 418 -32.83 -0.16 13.24
C PRO A 418 -34.15 0.22 12.54
N ARG A 419 -34.14 1.35 11.87
CA ARG A 419 -35.23 1.74 10.97
C ARG A 419 -35.10 0.99 9.66
N ASN A 420 -36.13 0.29 9.25
CA ASN A 420 -36.32 -0.29 7.92
C ASN A 420 -36.04 0.77 6.84
N ARG A 421 -34.99 0.58 6.08
CA ARG A 421 -34.73 1.39 4.88
C ARG A 421 -35.68 0.92 3.77
N VAL A 422 -36.61 1.76 3.42
CA VAL A 422 -37.35 1.69 2.16
C VAL A 422 -36.35 2.10 1.04
N PRO A 423 -36.29 1.36 -0.07
CA PRO A 423 -35.39 1.75 -1.19
C PRO A 423 -35.85 3.09 -1.77
N SER A 424 -34.98 4.09 -1.78
CA SER A 424 -35.22 5.34 -2.46
C SER A 424 -35.23 5.14 -3.99
N PRO A 425 -36.01 5.89 -4.76
CA PRO A 425 -36.02 5.79 -6.22
C PRO A 425 -34.63 6.17 -6.77
N ARG A 426 -34.08 5.32 -7.65
CA ARG A 426 -32.82 5.53 -8.37
C ARG A 426 -32.88 6.86 -9.13
N LEU A 427 -32.04 7.81 -8.70
CA LEU A 427 -31.70 8.95 -9.53
C LEU A 427 -30.72 8.46 -10.62
N ARG A 428 -31.05 8.72 -11.89
CA ARG A 428 -30.17 8.43 -13.04
C ARG A 428 -28.88 9.24 -12.88
N GLY A 429 -27.78 8.55 -12.53
CA GLY A 429 -26.48 9.12 -12.30
C GLY A 429 -25.55 8.18 -11.53
N GLU A 430 -25.80 6.85 -11.60
CA GLU A 430 -24.86 5.86 -11.04
C GLU A 430 -23.52 6.00 -11.79
N GLY A 431 -22.47 6.37 -11.05
CA GLY A 431 -21.12 6.51 -11.60
C GLY A 431 -20.64 5.20 -12.21
N GLN A 432 -19.95 5.26 -13.36
CA GLN A 432 -19.44 4.07 -14.08
C GLN A 432 -18.64 3.11 -13.19
N GLY A 433 -18.05 3.58 -12.09
CA GLY A 433 -17.26 2.76 -11.15
C GLY A 433 -18.08 1.82 -10.25
N GLU A 434 -19.25 2.24 -9.76
CA GLU A 434 -20.10 1.38 -8.93
C GLU A 434 -20.75 0.27 -9.77
N GLY A 435 -21.17 0.57 -10.99
CA GLY A 435 -21.69 -0.42 -11.93
C GLY A 435 -20.63 -1.48 -12.27
N GLN A 436 -19.37 -1.09 -12.43
CA GLN A 436 -18.29 -2.01 -12.75
C GLN A 436 -18.00 -2.99 -11.59
N LEU A 437 -17.93 -2.52 -10.33
CA LEU A 437 -17.68 -3.40 -9.18
C LEU A 437 -18.85 -4.38 -8.99
N ALA A 438 -20.09 -3.94 -9.09
CA ALA A 438 -21.28 -4.78 -8.98
C ALA A 438 -21.31 -5.87 -10.06
N ASP A 439 -20.92 -5.54 -11.29
CA ASP A 439 -20.77 -6.52 -12.39
C ASP A 439 -19.68 -7.56 -12.08
N ILE A 440 -18.49 -7.10 -11.63
CA ILE A 440 -17.40 -8.00 -11.24
C ILE A 440 -17.87 -8.96 -10.14
N LEU A 441 -18.53 -8.47 -9.08
CA LEU A 441 -19.04 -9.28 -7.99
C LEU A 441 -20.10 -10.28 -8.46
N THR A 442 -20.95 -9.88 -9.39
CA THR A 442 -21.98 -10.75 -9.99
C THR A 442 -21.32 -11.88 -10.78
N ARG A 443 -20.38 -11.58 -11.68
CA ARG A 443 -19.61 -12.56 -12.45
C ARG A 443 -18.82 -13.50 -11.53
N ALA A 444 -18.10 -12.96 -10.54
CA ALA A 444 -17.33 -13.73 -9.58
C ALA A 444 -18.18 -14.73 -8.80
N THR A 445 -19.32 -14.26 -8.26
CA THR A 445 -20.22 -15.13 -7.47
C THR A 445 -20.97 -16.16 -8.33
N ALA A 446 -21.09 -15.96 -9.63
CA ALA A 446 -21.57 -16.92 -10.60
C ALA A 446 -20.49 -17.93 -11.05
N GLY A 447 -19.23 -17.79 -10.63
CA GLY A 447 -18.14 -18.68 -10.96
C GLY A 447 -17.46 -18.38 -12.30
N ALA A 448 -17.71 -17.20 -12.89
CA ALA A 448 -17.03 -16.78 -14.10
C ALA A 448 -15.52 -16.56 -13.87
N ASN A 449 -14.72 -16.73 -14.91
CA ASN A 449 -13.32 -16.34 -14.85
C ASN A 449 -13.21 -14.80 -14.83
N LEU A 450 -12.54 -14.30 -13.81
CA LEU A 450 -12.16 -12.89 -13.71
C LEU A 450 -10.86 -12.65 -14.48
N GLU A 451 -10.72 -11.46 -15.03
CA GLU A 451 -9.48 -11.00 -15.65
C GLU A 451 -8.56 -10.32 -14.61
N GLU A 452 -7.29 -10.06 -14.97
CA GLU A 452 -6.33 -9.38 -14.10
C GLU A 452 -6.87 -8.04 -13.59
N ALA A 453 -7.43 -7.22 -14.48
CA ALA A 453 -8.01 -5.93 -14.15
C ALA A 453 -9.19 -6.02 -13.16
N ASP A 454 -10.05 -7.04 -13.29
CA ASP A 454 -11.16 -7.29 -12.37
C ASP A 454 -10.63 -7.55 -10.96
N ILE A 455 -9.64 -8.43 -10.84
CA ILE A 455 -9.04 -8.81 -9.54
C ILE A 455 -8.33 -7.62 -8.91
N VAL A 456 -7.58 -6.85 -9.69
CA VAL A 456 -6.95 -5.60 -9.23
C VAL A 456 -8.01 -4.62 -8.72
N ARG A 457 -9.13 -4.46 -9.45
CA ARG A 457 -10.24 -3.60 -9.04
C ARG A 457 -10.86 -4.03 -7.70
N LEU A 458 -10.99 -5.34 -7.44
CA LEU A 458 -11.43 -5.86 -6.15
C LEU A 458 -10.45 -5.50 -5.01
N PHE A 459 -9.14 -5.58 -5.22
CA PHE A 459 -8.14 -5.18 -4.22
C PHE A 459 -8.10 -3.68 -3.94
N GLN A 460 -8.56 -2.86 -4.87
CA GLN A 460 -8.67 -1.41 -4.72
C GLN A 460 -9.89 -0.97 -3.90
N ALA A 461 -10.82 -1.87 -3.61
CA ALA A 461 -12.05 -1.59 -2.88
C ALA A 461 -11.78 -0.98 -1.48
N ARG A 462 -12.49 0.10 -1.16
CA ARG A 462 -12.38 0.87 0.09
C ARG A 462 -13.78 1.33 0.52
N GLY A 463 -13.96 1.71 1.79
CA GLY A 463 -15.26 2.17 2.30
C GLY A 463 -16.36 1.15 2.02
N ASP A 464 -17.51 1.58 1.54
CA ASP A 464 -18.67 0.72 1.24
C ASP A 464 -18.35 -0.36 0.21
N GLU A 465 -17.45 -0.09 -0.74
CA GLU A 465 -16.98 -1.10 -1.70
C GLU A 465 -16.21 -2.25 -1.01
N PHE A 466 -15.38 -1.93 0.00
CA PHE A 466 -14.69 -2.95 0.79
C PHE A 466 -15.71 -3.87 1.49
N ASP A 467 -16.72 -3.28 2.13
CA ASP A 467 -17.78 -4.02 2.79
C ASP A 467 -18.55 -4.89 1.77
N ALA A 468 -18.86 -4.35 0.60
CA ALA A 468 -19.55 -5.09 -0.48
C ALA A 468 -18.73 -6.29 -0.98
N VAL A 469 -17.41 -6.16 -1.14
CA VAL A 469 -16.53 -7.28 -1.52
C VAL A 469 -16.50 -8.35 -0.44
N CYS A 470 -16.34 -7.96 0.83
CA CYS A 470 -16.29 -8.89 1.96
C CYS A 470 -17.64 -9.63 2.12
N GLU A 471 -18.77 -8.93 2.03
CA GLU A 471 -20.10 -9.52 2.09
C GLU A 471 -20.39 -10.48 0.93
N ALA A 472 -19.98 -10.11 -0.29
CA ALA A 472 -20.13 -10.99 -1.45
C ALA A 472 -19.33 -12.30 -1.27
N ALA A 473 -18.09 -12.17 -0.76
CA ALA A 473 -17.24 -13.32 -0.47
C ALA A 473 -17.82 -14.19 0.65
N ASP A 474 -18.36 -13.60 1.74
CA ASP A 474 -18.97 -14.38 2.83
C ASP A 474 -20.30 -15.03 2.40
N ARG A 475 -21.13 -14.36 1.63
CA ARG A 475 -22.34 -14.98 1.03
C ARG A 475 -21.95 -16.15 0.13
N LEU A 476 -20.90 -16.02 -0.66
CA LEU A 476 -20.38 -17.12 -1.49
C LEU A 476 -19.86 -18.26 -0.62
N ARG A 477 -19.07 -17.98 0.41
CA ARG A 477 -18.63 -18.99 1.38
C ARG A 477 -19.80 -19.78 1.97
N ARG A 478 -20.87 -19.10 2.41
CA ARG A 478 -22.05 -19.77 2.96
C ARG A 478 -22.69 -20.73 1.97
N ARG A 479 -22.72 -20.38 0.69
CA ARG A 479 -23.24 -21.29 -0.36
C ARG A 479 -22.33 -22.51 -0.58
N VAL A 480 -21.01 -22.33 -0.46
CA VAL A 480 -20.02 -23.38 -0.75
C VAL A 480 -19.78 -24.30 0.44
N SER A 481 -19.69 -23.76 1.65
CA SER A 481 -19.21 -24.47 2.84
C SER A 481 -20.19 -24.42 4.03
N GLY A 482 -21.38 -23.77 3.89
CA GLY A 482 -22.30 -23.56 5.00
C GLY A 482 -21.68 -22.73 6.12
N ASP A 483 -22.09 -22.96 7.35
CA ASP A 483 -21.54 -22.29 8.54
C ASP A 483 -20.43 -23.10 9.24
N THR A 484 -19.96 -24.17 8.59
CA THR A 484 -18.83 -24.97 9.08
C THR A 484 -17.52 -24.27 8.83
N VAL A 485 -16.68 -24.19 9.88
CA VAL A 485 -15.27 -23.79 9.79
C VAL A 485 -14.42 -24.97 10.19
N THR A 486 -13.53 -25.34 9.27
CA THR A 486 -12.68 -26.52 9.44
C THR A 486 -11.31 -26.17 10.02
N TYR A 487 -10.65 -27.15 10.66
CA TYR A 487 -9.26 -27.08 11.10
C TYR A 487 -8.65 -28.49 11.16
N VAL A 488 -7.32 -28.60 11.10
CA VAL A 488 -6.62 -29.87 11.19
C VAL A 488 -5.71 -29.92 12.43
N VAL A 489 -5.72 -31.03 13.14
CA VAL A 489 -4.76 -31.26 14.22
C VAL A 489 -3.44 -31.72 13.60
N THR A 490 -2.43 -30.84 13.61
CA THR A 490 -1.14 -31.05 12.95
C THR A 490 0.02 -30.56 13.77
N ARG A 491 1.18 -31.16 13.55
CA ARG A 491 2.46 -30.68 14.07
C ARG A 491 3.38 -30.22 12.96
N ASN A 492 3.99 -29.04 13.15
CA ASN A 492 5.05 -28.57 12.27
C ASN A 492 6.39 -29.18 12.71
N ILE A 493 7.06 -29.86 11.82
CA ILE A 493 8.40 -30.40 12.02
C ILE A 493 9.35 -29.73 11.03
N ASN A 494 10.04 -28.71 11.53
CA ASN A 494 11.07 -28.03 10.75
C ASN A 494 12.40 -28.75 10.99
N TYR A 495 12.73 -29.73 10.15
CA TYR A 495 13.82 -30.67 10.41
C TYR A 495 15.22 -30.05 10.27
N THR A 496 15.38 -28.92 9.58
CA THR A 496 16.62 -28.14 9.57
C THR A 496 16.34 -26.67 9.22
N ASN A 497 17.10 -25.76 9.85
CA ASN A 497 17.12 -24.34 9.45
C ASN A 497 18.33 -23.98 8.60
N ILE A 498 19.20 -24.95 8.26
CA ILE A 498 20.34 -24.75 7.36
C ILE A 498 19.85 -24.71 5.94
N CYS A 499 20.14 -23.62 5.22
CA CYS A 499 19.72 -23.43 3.84
C CYS A 499 20.79 -22.67 3.07
N TYR A 500 21.15 -23.11 1.87
CA TYR A 500 22.10 -22.41 1.03
C TYR A 500 21.43 -21.35 0.14
N PHE A 501 20.10 -21.35 0.01
CA PHE A 501 19.35 -20.29 -0.67
C PHE A 501 19.34 -18.99 0.15
N ARG A 502 19.33 -17.84 -0.56
CA ARG A 502 19.43 -16.51 0.06
C ARG A 502 18.13 -15.72 -0.07
N CYS A 503 17.01 -16.33 0.29
CA CYS A 503 15.71 -15.67 0.27
C CYS A 503 15.71 -14.44 1.19
N GLN A 504 15.43 -13.26 0.63
CA GLN A 504 15.50 -12.00 1.37
C GLN A 504 14.38 -11.86 2.42
N PHE A 505 13.29 -12.60 2.28
CA PHE A 505 12.17 -12.61 3.22
C PHE A 505 12.32 -13.64 4.35
N CYS A 506 13.27 -14.57 4.28
CA CYS A 506 13.34 -15.68 5.21
C CYS A 506 14.19 -15.34 6.44
N ALA A 507 13.54 -15.24 7.60
CA ALA A 507 14.21 -15.10 8.91
C ALA A 507 14.59 -16.45 9.53
N PHE A 508 14.04 -17.55 9.01
CA PHE A 508 14.23 -18.90 9.54
C PHE A 508 15.57 -19.51 9.10
N SER A 509 15.99 -19.29 7.85
CA SER A 509 17.19 -19.91 7.30
C SER A 509 18.49 -19.39 7.91
N LYS A 510 19.43 -20.28 8.18
CA LYS A 510 20.77 -19.98 8.68
C LYS A 510 21.81 -20.35 7.62
N GLY A 511 22.52 -19.34 7.10
CA GLY A 511 23.72 -19.55 6.30
C GLY A 511 24.98 -19.36 7.14
N LYS A 512 26.17 -19.65 6.58
CA LYS A 512 27.47 -19.47 7.26
C LYS A 512 27.73 -18.08 7.88
N LEU A 513 26.99 -17.05 7.44
CA LEU A 513 27.19 -15.65 7.86
C LEU A 513 26.07 -15.12 8.78
N SER A 514 25.06 -15.94 9.13
CA SER A 514 23.90 -15.52 9.92
C SER A 514 23.91 -16.05 11.37
N GLU A 515 25.09 -16.26 11.95
CA GLU A 515 25.23 -16.75 13.32
C GLU A 515 24.55 -15.88 14.39
N ASN A 516 24.20 -14.63 14.05
CA ASN A 516 23.66 -13.64 14.98
C ASN A 516 22.13 -13.48 14.93
N LEU A 517 21.41 -14.16 14.02
CA LEU A 517 19.96 -14.10 13.96
C LEU A 517 19.36 -15.31 14.67
N ARG A 518 18.51 -15.07 15.63
CA ARG A 518 17.71 -15.97 16.48
C ARG A 518 17.91 -17.49 16.30
N GLY A 519 18.62 -18.10 17.25
CA GLY A 519 18.84 -19.53 17.36
C GLY A 519 20.05 -20.05 16.59
N LYS A 520 20.58 -21.16 17.07
CA LYS A 520 21.74 -21.85 16.47
C LYS A 520 21.30 -22.64 15.23
N PRO A 521 22.18 -22.81 14.21
CA PRO A 521 21.95 -23.77 13.15
C PRO A 521 21.72 -25.18 13.73
N TYR A 522 20.69 -25.86 13.23
CA TYR A 522 20.39 -27.23 13.65
C TYR A 522 20.01 -28.11 12.47
N ASN A 523 20.18 -29.39 12.64
CA ASN A 523 19.75 -30.45 11.73
C ASN A 523 19.29 -31.61 12.58
N LEU A 524 17.97 -31.93 12.57
CA LEU A 524 17.42 -33.01 13.37
C LEU A 524 17.92 -34.35 12.83
N ASP A 525 18.26 -35.27 13.74
CA ASP A 525 18.42 -36.66 13.37
C ASP A 525 17.07 -37.35 13.15
N MET A 526 17.12 -38.54 12.62
CA MET A 526 15.90 -39.27 12.25
C MET A 526 15.09 -39.66 13.49
N ASP A 527 15.77 -39.99 14.59
CA ASP A 527 15.15 -40.43 15.85
C ASP A 527 14.31 -39.26 16.44
N GLU A 528 14.84 -38.05 16.41
CA GLU A 528 14.08 -36.87 16.87
C GLU A 528 12.90 -36.55 15.97
N ILE A 529 13.05 -36.71 14.65
CA ILE A 529 11.91 -36.55 13.72
C ILE A 529 10.81 -37.55 14.07
N VAL A 530 11.15 -38.82 14.23
CA VAL A 530 10.20 -39.89 14.57
C VAL A 530 9.57 -39.63 15.95
N ARG A 531 10.34 -39.30 16.96
CA ARG A 531 9.82 -38.95 18.30
C ARG A 531 8.76 -37.83 18.24
N ARG A 532 9.02 -36.80 17.42
CA ARG A 532 8.04 -35.72 17.24
C ARG A 532 6.77 -36.19 16.51
N VAL A 533 6.87 -37.11 15.61
CA VAL A 533 5.71 -37.71 14.92
C VAL A 533 4.89 -38.56 15.88
N GLU A 534 5.53 -39.41 16.70
CA GLU A 534 4.87 -40.24 17.72
C GLU A 534 4.15 -39.37 18.75
N GLU A 535 4.80 -38.34 19.28
CA GLU A 535 4.20 -37.38 20.20
C GLU A 535 2.98 -36.64 19.58
N ALA A 536 3.08 -36.25 18.30
CA ALA A 536 1.95 -35.64 17.59
C ALA A 536 0.78 -36.63 17.44
N TRP A 537 1.08 -37.90 17.13
CA TRP A 537 0.07 -38.94 17.03
C TRP A 537 -0.62 -39.18 18.39
N GLU A 538 0.11 -39.27 19.48
CA GLU A 538 -0.44 -39.40 20.83
C GLU A 538 -1.39 -38.24 21.16
N ARG A 539 -1.09 -37.02 20.69
CA ARG A 539 -1.90 -35.82 20.85
C ARG A 539 -3.02 -35.68 19.82
N GLY A 540 -3.40 -36.75 19.14
CA GLY A 540 -4.52 -36.79 18.23
C GLY A 540 -4.26 -36.23 16.82
N ALA A 541 -3.03 -35.81 16.50
CA ALA A 541 -2.71 -35.35 15.15
C ALA A 541 -2.98 -36.42 14.10
N THR A 542 -3.54 -36.00 12.98
CA THR A 542 -3.72 -36.85 11.79
C THR A 542 -2.67 -36.54 10.72
N GLU A 543 -1.92 -35.46 10.91
CA GLU A 543 -0.94 -34.93 9.97
C GLU A 543 0.31 -34.47 10.69
N VAL A 544 1.46 -34.62 10.04
CA VAL A 544 2.66 -33.84 10.31
C VAL A 544 3.02 -33.04 9.08
N CYS A 545 3.26 -31.72 9.28
CA CYS A 545 3.71 -30.81 8.23
C CYS A 545 5.24 -30.64 8.32
N LEU A 546 5.97 -31.17 7.33
CA LEU A 546 7.42 -31.14 7.33
C LEU A 546 7.94 -30.13 6.30
N GLN A 547 8.75 -29.20 6.74
CA GLN A 547 9.45 -28.22 5.91
C GLN A 547 10.83 -27.93 6.50
N GLY A 548 11.82 -27.73 5.64
CA GLY A 548 13.18 -27.43 6.08
C GLY A 548 13.91 -26.46 5.17
N GLY A 549 15.07 -26.02 5.63
CA GLY A 549 16.05 -25.39 4.76
C GLY A 549 16.59 -26.41 3.75
N ILE A 550 17.07 -25.94 2.61
CA ILE A 550 17.75 -26.81 1.65
C ILE A 550 19.20 -26.98 2.13
N HIS A 551 19.43 -28.07 2.85
CA HIS A 551 20.73 -28.41 3.39
C HIS A 551 21.68 -28.83 2.26
N PRO A 552 22.96 -28.38 2.25
CA PRO A 552 23.91 -28.69 1.19
C PRO A 552 24.15 -30.21 0.99
N GLU A 553 24.01 -31.01 2.02
CA GLU A 553 24.22 -32.46 1.98
C GLU A 553 22.96 -33.27 1.67
N TYR A 554 21.78 -32.60 1.60
CA TYR A 554 20.52 -33.30 1.34
C TYR A 554 20.39 -33.65 -0.13
N THR A 555 19.98 -34.88 -0.35
CA THR A 555 19.63 -35.41 -1.68
C THR A 555 18.18 -35.92 -1.64
N GLY A 556 17.64 -36.33 -2.79
CA GLY A 556 16.33 -36.95 -2.84
C GLY A 556 16.21 -38.18 -1.93
N ALA A 557 17.32 -38.90 -1.67
CA ALA A 557 17.34 -40.05 -0.76
C ALA A 557 17.00 -39.65 0.68
N THR A 558 17.39 -38.45 1.11
CA THR A 558 17.05 -37.92 2.45
C THR A 558 15.53 -37.80 2.61
N TYR A 559 14.84 -37.24 1.63
CA TYR A 559 13.38 -37.06 1.66
C TYR A 559 12.63 -38.38 1.63
N LEU A 560 13.10 -39.33 0.83
CA LEU A 560 12.59 -40.71 0.80
C LEU A 560 12.77 -41.38 2.18
N GLY A 561 13.95 -41.24 2.80
CA GLY A 561 14.26 -41.78 4.12
C GLY A 561 13.32 -41.24 5.21
N VAL A 562 13.07 -39.93 5.24
CA VAL A 562 12.14 -39.31 6.19
C VAL A 562 10.73 -39.88 6.03
N CYS A 563 10.21 -39.99 4.80
CA CYS A 563 8.88 -40.58 4.58
C CYS A 563 8.80 -42.02 5.11
N ARG A 564 9.79 -42.88 4.77
CA ARG A 564 9.82 -44.30 5.21
C ARG A 564 9.87 -44.42 6.73
N ALA A 565 10.76 -43.68 7.39
CA ALA A 565 10.89 -43.72 8.84
C ALA A 565 9.58 -43.34 9.56
N ILE A 566 8.90 -42.28 9.07
CA ILE A 566 7.62 -41.85 9.62
C ILE A 566 6.56 -42.95 9.43
N LYS A 567 6.49 -43.56 8.25
CA LYS A 567 5.49 -44.59 7.96
C LYS A 567 5.78 -45.90 8.66
N GLU A 568 7.03 -46.19 8.96
CA GLU A 568 7.42 -47.36 9.77
C GLU A 568 7.00 -47.17 11.24
N ALA A 569 7.26 -45.99 11.82
CA ALA A 569 6.93 -45.67 13.23
C ALA A 569 5.41 -45.46 13.42
N VAL A 570 4.76 -44.66 12.57
CA VAL A 570 3.33 -44.30 12.65
C VAL A 570 2.65 -44.49 11.30
N PRO A 571 2.23 -45.71 10.92
CA PRO A 571 1.63 -46.00 9.60
C PRO A 571 0.40 -45.16 9.28
N GLY A 572 -0.37 -44.72 10.29
CA GLY A 572 -1.59 -43.94 10.15
C GLY A 572 -1.35 -42.43 9.93
N MET A 573 -0.13 -41.93 10.18
CA MET A 573 0.19 -40.51 10.07
C MET A 573 0.21 -40.06 8.60
N HIS A 574 -0.51 -38.98 8.28
CA HIS A 574 -0.41 -38.34 6.97
C HIS A 574 0.84 -37.45 6.90
N VAL A 575 1.68 -37.72 5.91
CA VAL A 575 2.91 -36.94 5.68
C VAL A 575 2.60 -35.83 4.70
N HIS A 576 2.42 -34.60 5.18
CA HIS A 576 2.29 -33.37 4.40
C HIS A 576 3.66 -32.71 4.28
N ALA A 577 4.40 -32.99 3.22
CA ALA A 577 5.80 -32.63 3.03
C ALA A 577 6.06 -32.51 1.54
N PHE A 578 6.97 -32.03 1.29
CA PHE A 578 8.08 -31.20 0.96
C PHE A 578 7.61 -30.09 0.00
N SER A 579 8.17 -28.90 0.11
CA SER A 579 7.88 -27.80 -0.82
C SER A 579 8.31 -28.16 -2.25
N PRO A 580 7.74 -27.52 -3.28
CA PRO A 580 8.21 -27.70 -4.65
C PRO A 580 9.71 -27.44 -4.86
N LEU A 581 10.32 -26.60 -4.03
CA LEU A 581 11.76 -26.38 -4.05
C LEU A 581 12.53 -27.63 -3.58
N GLU A 582 12.09 -28.26 -2.48
CA GLU A 582 12.69 -29.49 -1.95
C GLU A 582 12.53 -30.64 -2.94
N VAL A 583 11.34 -30.77 -3.56
CA VAL A 583 11.09 -31.78 -4.61
C VAL A 583 11.96 -31.54 -5.84
N TRP A 584 12.04 -30.28 -6.31
CA TRP A 584 12.90 -29.92 -7.44
C TRP A 584 14.37 -30.28 -7.20
N GLN A 585 14.86 -29.92 -6.02
CA GLN A 585 16.24 -30.18 -5.62
C GLN A 585 16.49 -31.69 -5.41
N GLY A 586 15.54 -32.40 -4.79
CA GLY A 586 15.63 -33.84 -4.56
C GLY A 586 15.70 -34.62 -5.88
N ALA A 587 14.83 -34.33 -6.83
CA ALA A 587 14.83 -34.94 -8.15
C ALA A 587 16.16 -34.71 -8.88
N LYS A 588 16.64 -33.46 -8.85
CA LYS A 588 17.91 -33.06 -9.50
C LYS A 588 19.12 -33.78 -8.91
N THR A 589 19.19 -33.92 -7.58
CA THR A 589 20.32 -34.58 -6.89
C THR A 589 20.39 -36.08 -7.15
N LEU A 590 19.26 -36.75 -7.48
CA LEU A 590 19.20 -38.13 -7.84
C LEU A 590 19.25 -38.35 -9.36
N GLY A 591 19.25 -37.32 -10.19
CA GLY A 591 19.15 -37.43 -11.63
C GLY A 591 17.84 -38.05 -12.10
N ARG A 592 16.74 -37.83 -11.36
CA ARG A 592 15.40 -38.33 -11.64
C ARG A 592 14.54 -37.32 -12.37
N SER A 593 13.58 -37.73 -13.15
CA SER A 593 12.51 -36.88 -13.62
C SER A 593 11.58 -36.51 -12.44
N LEU A 594 10.87 -35.37 -12.52
CA LEU A 594 9.89 -34.99 -11.50
C LEU A 594 8.80 -36.05 -11.29
N PRO A 595 8.17 -36.62 -12.36
CA PRO A 595 7.17 -37.67 -12.19
C PRO A 595 7.73 -38.91 -11.49
N ASP A 596 8.94 -39.37 -11.86
CA ASP A 596 9.55 -40.57 -11.25
C ASP A 596 9.84 -40.32 -9.77
N PHE A 597 10.48 -39.18 -9.43
CA PHE A 597 10.80 -38.89 -8.05
C PHE A 597 9.56 -38.69 -7.18
N LEU A 598 8.51 -38.04 -7.69
CA LEU A 598 7.24 -37.91 -6.99
C LEU A 598 6.50 -39.25 -6.83
N GLY A 599 6.63 -40.16 -7.79
CA GLY A 599 6.19 -41.52 -7.66
C GLY A 599 6.92 -42.29 -6.55
N GLU A 600 8.27 -42.19 -6.51
CA GLU A 600 9.10 -42.77 -5.44
C GLU A 600 8.74 -42.21 -4.05
N LEU A 601 8.51 -40.86 -3.93
CA LEU A 601 8.08 -40.21 -2.69
C LEU A 601 6.70 -40.71 -2.24
N ARG A 602 5.72 -40.81 -3.15
CA ARG A 602 4.39 -41.38 -2.86
C ARG A 602 4.50 -42.81 -2.36
N ASP A 603 5.29 -43.62 -3.02
CA ASP A 603 5.48 -45.02 -2.65
C ASP A 603 6.26 -45.16 -1.33
N ALA A 604 7.10 -44.20 -0.98
CA ALA A 604 7.73 -44.06 0.34
C ALA A 604 6.77 -43.56 1.44
N GLY A 605 5.54 -43.14 1.09
CA GLY A 605 4.52 -42.76 2.06
C GLY A 605 4.21 -41.22 2.12
N LEU A 606 4.72 -40.45 1.16
CA LEU A 606 4.30 -39.05 1.03
C LEU A 606 2.80 -38.96 0.74
N GLY A 607 2.06 -38.19 1.53
CA GLY A 607 0.61 -38.04 1.41
C GLY A 607 0.15 -36.86 0.57
N SER A 608 0.80 -35.71 0.73
CA SER A 608 0.49 -34.46 0.02
C SER A 608 1.64 -33.46 0.11
N LEU A 609 1.62 -32.43 -0.74
CA LEU A 609 2.63 -31.38 -0.77
C LEU A 609 2.09 -30.05 -0.21
N PRO A 610 2.87 -29.34 0.64
CA PRO A 610 2.56 -27.95 0.98
C PRO A 610 2.82 -27.01 -0.22
N GLY A 611 1.97 -26.03 -0.39
CA GLY A 611 2.07 -25.01 -1.46
C GLY A 611 3.14 -23.96 -1.23
N THR A 612 4.03 -24.16 -0.27
CA THR A 612 5.11 -23.22 0.06
C THR A 612 6.11 -23.08 -1.10
N ALA A 613 7.07 -22.18 -0.95
CA ALA A 613 7.97 -21.76 -2.03
C ALA A 613 7.29 -21.09 -3.23
N ALA A 614 5.96 -20.97 -3.26
CA ALA A 614 5.22 -20.15 -4.21
C ALA A 614 5.56 -18.66 -4.02
N GLU A 615 5.57 -18.21 -2.79
CA GLU A 615 5.69 -16.81 -2.38
C GLU A 615 4.72 -15.93 -3.20
N ILE A 616 5.23 -15.25 -4.24
CA ILE A 616 4.45 -14.69 -5.34
C ILE A 616 4.85 -15.40 -6.63
N LEU A 617 3.90 -15.99 -7.35
CA LEU A 617 4.13 -16.62 -8.64
C LEU A 617 4.22 -15.56 -9.75
N ASP A 618 5.23 -14.68 -9.61
CA ASP A 618 5.59 -13.64 -10.57
C ASP A 618 7.10 -13.39 -10.52
N ASP A 619 7.77 -13.54 -11.65
CA ASP A 619 9.23 -13.55 -11.68
C ASP A 619 9.85 -12.15 -11.49
N GLU A 620 9.10 -11.06 -11.69
CA GLU A 620 9.54 -9.70 -11.33
C GLU A 620 9.73 -9.59 -9.80
N VAL A 621 8.77 -10.09 -9.05
CA VAL A 621 8.83 -10.10 -7.57
C VAL A 621 9.85 -11.11 -7.08
N ARG A 622 9.89 -12.32 -7.67
CA ARG A 622 10.84 -13.39 -7.28
C ARG A 622 12.29 -12.97 -7.47
N ALA A 623 12.60 -12.20 -8.52
CA ALA A 623 13.94 -11.65 -8.75
C ALA A 623 14.43 -10.75 -7.61
N ILE A 624 13.50 -10.13 -6.86
CA ILE A 624 13.83 -9.26 -5.71
C ILE A 624 13.94 -10.09 -4.42
N ILE A 625 12.99 -10.98 -4.17
CA ILE A 625 12.86 -11.65 -2.86
C ILE A 625 13.59 -12.98 -2.77
N CYS A 626 13.73 -13.71 -3.88
CA CYS A 626 14.35 -15.05 -3.94
C CYS A 626 14.92 -15.39 -5.32
N PRO A 627 15.95 -14.63 -5.82
CA PRO A 627 16.45 -14.72 -7.20
C PRO A 627 17.06 -16.07 -7.55
N ASP A 628 17.54 -16.82 -6.57
CA ASP A 628 18.19 -18.12 -6.69
C ASP A 628 17.23 -19.32 -6.49
N LYS A 629 15.96 -19.06 -6.18
CA LYS A 629 14.93 -20.09 -5.96
C LYS A 629 14.27 -20.51 -7.28
N VAL A 630 13.51 -21.63 -7.25
CA VAL A 630 12.68 -22.06 -8.40
C VAL A 630 11.88 -20.92 -8.99
N LYS A 631 11.82 -20.83 -10.30
CA LYS A 631 11.03 -19.82 -11.05
C LYS A 631 9.55 -20.19 -11.02
N THR A 632 8.70 -19.25 -11.41
CA THR A 632 7.25 -19.45 -11.49
C THR A 632 6.89 -20.69 -12.31
N ALA A 633 7.49 -20.86 -13.50
CA ALA A 633 7.22 -22.01 -14.37
C ALA A 633 7.68 -23.33 -13.74
N GLU A 634 8.84 -23.36 -13.08
CA GLU A 634 9.37 -24.55 -12.40
C GLU A 634 8.50 -24.96 -11.23
N TRP A 635 8.01 -23.99 -10.44
CA TRP A 635 7.07 -24.26 -9.34
C TRP A 635 5.76 -24.89 -9.87
N LEU A 636 5.19 -24.31 -10.92
CA LEU A 636 3.97 -24.83 -11.55
C LEU A 636 4.19 -26.24 -12.11
N GLN A 637 5.36 -26.52 -12.72
CA GLN A 637 5.74 -27.82 -13.26
C GLN A 637 5.81 -28.89 -12.16
N VAL A 638 6.37 -28.57 -10.98
CA VAL A 638 6.41 -29.52 -9.84
C VAL A 638 5.01 -29.83 -9.37
N MET A 639 4.13 -28.83 -9.22
CA MET A 639 2.76 -29.05 -8.77
C MET A 639 1.94 -29.85 -9.77
N GLU A 640 2.09 -29.54 -11.06
CA GLU A 640 1.46 -30.31 -12.11
C GLU A 640 1.91 -31.78 -12.10
N ALA A 641 3.21 -32.04 -11.97
CA ALA A 641 3.74 -33.40 -11.87
C ALA A 641 3.25 -34.12 -10.61
N ALA A 642 3.17 -33.43 -9.47
CA ALA A 642 2.64 -33.99 -8.22
C ALA A 642 1.17 -34.41 -8.36
N HIS A 643 0.35 -33.53 -8.95
CA HIS A 643 -1.06 -33.85 -9.23
C HIS A 643 -1.21 -35.03 -10.21
N GLY A 644 -0.34 -35.09 -11.23
CA GLY A 644 -0.28 -36.21 -12.18
C GLY A 644 0.14 -37.54 -11.53
N ALA A 645 0.97 -37.51 -10.50
CA ALA A 645 1.34 -38.66 -9.68
C ALA A 645 0.27 -39.08 -8.66
N GLY A 646 -0.89 -38.36 -8.61
CA GLY A 646 -1.99 -38.64 -7.69
C GLY A 646 -1.84 -38.00 -6.31
N LEU A 647 -0.81 -37.18 -6.09
CA LEU A 647 -0.60 -36.41 -4.86
C LEU A 647 -1.43 -35.12 -4.92
N ARG A 648 -2.11 -34.81 -3.84
CA ARG A 648 -2.78 -33.50 -3.65
C ARG A 648 -1.82 -32.51 -3.04
N SER A 649 -2.15 -31.23 -3.15
CA SER A 649 -1.35 -30.19 -2.51
C SER A 649 -2.20 -29.03 -2.01
N THR A 650 -1.64 -28.23 -1.09
CA THR A 650 -2.14 -26.88 -0.83
C THR A 650 -1.52 -25.90 -1.81
N VAL A 651 -1.96 -24.66 -1.82
CA VAL A 651 -1.28 -23.56 -2.52
C VAL A 651 -1.26 -22.30 -1.67
N THR A 652 -0.11 -21.62 -1.60
CA THR A 652 0.10 -20.46 -0.74
C THR A 652 0.39 -19.21 -1.55
N ILE A 653 0.08 -18.05 -0.98
CA ILE A 653 0.64 -16.76 -1.37
C ILE A 653 1.28 -16.10 -0.14
N MET A 654 2.50 -15.57 -0.26
CA MET A 654 3.09 -14.69 0.76
C MET A 654 3.12 -13.27 0.22
N TYR A 655 2.37 -12.36 0.87
CA TYR A 655 2.06 -11.04 0.34
C TYR A 655 2.25 -9.92 1.36
N GLY A 656 2.44 -8.68 0.86
CA GLY A 656 2.59 -7.47 1.65
C GLY A 656 4.04 -7.00 1.82
N HIS A 657 4.97 -7.40 0.92
CA HIS A 657 6.39 -7.01 1.01
C HIS A 657 6.83 -5.96 -0.03
N VAL A 658 6.93 -6.31 -1.34
CA VAL A 658 7.40 -5.40 -2.41
C VAL A 658 6.48 -5.35 -3.62
N GLU A 659 5.53 -6.23 -3.67
CA GLU A 659 4.60 -6.44 -4.76
C GLU A 659 3.45 -5.42 -4.77
N ARG A 660 2.76 -5.36 -5.90
CA ARG A 660 1.55 -4.58 -6.16
C ARG A 660 0.36 -5.51 -6.39
N TYR A 661 -0.83 -4.95 -6.52
CA TYR A 661 -2.06 -5.73 -6.69
C TYR A 661 -2.09 -6.53 -7.99
N GLU A 662 -1.43 -6.08 -9.05
CA GLU A 662 -1.27 -6.81 -10.31
C GLU A 662 -0.53 -8.14 -10.11
N HIS A 663 0.49 -8.16 -9.25
CA HIS A 663 1.22 -9.39 -8.93
C HIS A 663 0.35 -10.39 -8.15
N TRP A 664 -0.52 -9.90 -7.26
CA TRP A 664 -1.50 -10.73 -6.55
C TRP A 664 -2.53 -11.31 -7.52
N ALA A 665 -3.03 -10.49 -8.44
CA ALA A 665 -3.97 -10.93 -9.46
C ALA A 665 -3.38 -12.02 -10.35
N ARG A 666 -2.17 -11.82 -10.86
CA ARG A 666 -1.46 -12.81 -11.69
C ARG A 666 -1.20 -14.12 -10.93
N HIS A 667 -0.85 -14.03 -9.63
CA HIS A 667 -0.70 -15.22 -8.79
C HIS A 667 -2.01 -16.01 -8.72
N LEU A 668 -3.13 -15.35 -8.40
CA LEU A 668 -4.44 -16.00 -8.31
C LEU A 668 -4.88 -16.62 -9.64
N LEU A 669 -4.62 -15.95 -10.77
CA LEU A 669 -4.93 -16.47 -12.10
C LEU A 669 -4.10 -17.70 -12.46
N ARG A 670 -2.80 -17.74 -12.15
CA ARG A 670 -1.92 -18.89 -12.36
C ARG A 670 -2.36 -20.09 -11.53
N VAL A 671 -2.72 -19.86 -10.27
CA VAL A 671 -3.27 -20.87 -9.36
C VAL A 671 -4.59 -21.43 -9.91
N ARG A 672 -5.52 -20.56 -10.31
CA ARG A 672 -6.79 -20.96 -10.91
C ARG A 672 -6.57 -21.78 -12.17
N GLY A 673 -5.67 -21.33 -13.05
CA GLY A 673 -5.37 -22.03 -14.32
C GLY A 673 -4.82 -23.43 -14.09
N LEU A 674 -3.88 -23.59 -13.15
CA LEU A 674 -3.37 -24.92 -12.82
C LEU A 674 -4.44 -25.82 -12.17
N GLN A 675 -5.27 -25.25 -11.28
CA GLN A 675 -6.36 -26.00 -10.66
C GLN A 675 -7.40 -26.46 -11.69
N GLN A 676 -7.75 -25.61 -12.64
CA GLN A 676 -8.65 -26.01 -13.75
C GLN A 676 -8.09 -27.16 -14.58
N LYS A 677 -6.77 -27.19 -14.75
CA LYS A 677 -6.07 -28.26 -15.48
C LYS A 677 -5.98 -29.57 -14.71
N THR A 678 -5.71 -29.51 -13.41
CA THR A 678 -5.31 -30.69 -12.64
C THR A 678 -6.29 -31.10 -11.54
N GLY A 679 -7.05 -30.14 -10.99
CA GLY A 679 -7.94 -30.36 -9.85
C GLY A 679 -7.20 -30.77 -8.55
N GLY A 680 -5.87 -30.56 -8.46
CA GLY A 680 -5.04 -31.14 -7.41
C GLY A 680 -4.94 -30.29 -6.12
N PHE A 681 -5.23 -28.99 -6.15
CA PHE A 681 -5.21 -28.16 -4.95
C PHE A 681 -6.41 -28.42 -4.04
N THR A 682 -6.15 -28.57 -2.74
CA THR A 682 -7.17 -28.78 -1.71
C THR A 682 -7.68 -27.50 -1.11
N GLU A 683 -6.78 -26.50 -0.97
CA GLU A 683 -7.06 -25.22 -0.35
C GLU A 683 -6.09 -24.14 -0.83
N PHE A 684 -6.50 -22.87 -0.68
CA PHE A 684 -5.66 -21.69 -0.86
C PHE A 684 -5.34 -21.05 0.50
N VAL A 685 -4.06 -20.79 0.74
CA VAL A 685 -3.52 -20.32 2.02
C VAL A 685 -2.84 -18.95 1.88
N PRO A 686 -3.52 -17.85 2.17
CA PRO A 686 -2.90 -16.53 2.24
C PRO A 686 -2.01 -16.40 3.48
N LEU A 687 -0.75 -16.04 3.25
CA LEU A 687 0.25 -15.83 4.29
C LEU A 687 0.72 -14.37 4.28
N PRO A 688 0.17 -13.49 5.14
CA PRO A 688 0.66 -12.12 5.22
C PRO A 688 2.13 -12.11 5.67
N PHE A 689 2.92 -11.26 5.00
CA PHE A 689 4.36 -11.13 5.27
C PHE A 689 4.61 -10.55 6.66
N VAL A 690 5.33 -11.29 7.50
CA VAL A 690 5.76 -10.88 8.85
C VAL A 690 7.12 -10.19 8.73
N PRO A 691 7.23 -8.86 8.93
CA PRO A 691 8.42 -8.12 8.52
C PRO A 691 9.56 -8.09 9.53
N MET A 692 9.30 -8.25 10.85
CA MET A 692 10.13 -7.76 11.94
C MET A 692 11.59 -8.23 11.90
N GLU A 693 11.84 -9.49 11.56
CA GLU A 693 13.18 -10.09 11.62
C GLU A 693 13.70 -10.54 10.24
N THR A 694 13.02 -10.14 9.18
CA THR A 694 13.39 -10.58 7.83
C THR A 694 14.52 -9.73 7.23
N PRO A 695 15.48 -10.32 6.48
CA PRO A 695 16.60 -9.57 5.90
C PRO A 695 16.18 -8.39 5.03
N ILE A 696 15.10 -8.55 4.25
CA ILE A 696 14.63 -7.49 3.35
C ILE A 696 14.06 -6.30 4.14
N SER A 697 13.34 -6.56 5.24
CA SER A 697 12.78 -5.51 6.09
C SER A 697 13.85 -4.82 6.92
N LEU A 698 14.82 -5.58 7.46
CA LEU A 698 15.96 -5.02 8.19
C LEU A 698 16.83 -4.12 7.30
N LYS A 699 16.91 -4.43 6.00
CA LYS A 699 17.56 -3.58 4.99
C LYS A 699 16.68 -2.42 4.50
N GLY A 700 15.46 -2.26 5.03
CA GLY A 700 14.54 -1.22 4.63
C GLY A 700 14.00 -1.34 3.20
N ARG A 701 13.95 -2.55 2.64
CA ARG A 701 13.56 -2.82 1.24
C ARG A 701 12.19 -3.45 1.08
N SER A 702 11.38 -3.46 2.12
CA SER A 702 10.01 -3.96 2.10
C SER A 702 9.05 -3.01 2.82
N ARG A 703 7.76 -3.17 2.52
CA ARG A 703 6.67 -2.65 3.34
C ARG A 703 6.68 -3.31 4.73
N LEU A 704 5.88 -2.78 5.66
CA LEU A 704 5.66 -3.35 7.01
C LEU A 704 4.62 -4.49 7.01
N GLY A 705 4.61 -5.32 5.99
CA GLY A 705 3.52 -6.25 5.73
C GLY A 705 2.33 -5.57 5.03
N PRO A 706 1.27 -6.31 4.69
CA PRO A 706 0.04 -5.71 4.18
C PRO A 706 -0.60 -4.83 5.25
N THR A 707 -1.47 -3.90 4.86
CA THR A 707 -2.41 -3.26 5.78
C THR A 707 -3.48 -4.26 6.22
N PHE A 708 -4.19 -3.98 7.31
CA PHE A 708 -5.28 -4.86 7.76
C PHE A 708 -6.37 -5.01 6.69
N ARG A 709 -6.72 -3.91 6.01
CA ARG A 709 -7.63 -3.93 4.87
C ARG A 709 -7.16 -4.88 3.78
N GLU A 710 -5.90 -4.81 3.39
CA GLU A 710 -5.30 -5.69 2.38
C GLU A 710 -5.31 -7.16 2.83
N ALA A 711 -5.08 -7.39 4.12
CA ALA A 711 -5.11 -8.75 4.67
C ALA A 711 -6.52 -9.36 4.54
N VAL A 712 -7.56 -8.63 4.92
CA VAL A 712 -8.95 -9.09 4.79
C VAL A 712 -9.34 -9.25 3.32
N LEU A 713 -9.01 -8.27 2.46
CA LEU A 713 -9.30 -8.34 1.03
C LEU A 713 -8.61 -9.52 0.33
N MET A 714 -7.39 -9.88 0.72
CA MET A 714 -6.73 -11.04 0.11
C MET A 714 -7.57 -12.31 0.27
N HIS A 715 -8.19 -12.52 1.42
CA HIS A 715 -9.03 -13.67 1.68
C HIS A 715 -10.37 -13.57 0.93
N ALA A 716 -11.00 -12.39 0.95
CA ALA A 716 -12.26 -12.16 0.25
C ALA A 716 -12.10 -12.28 -1.28
N VAL A 717 -11.07 -11.66 -1.83
CA VAL A 717 -10.80 -11.71 -3.28
C VAL A 717 -10.38 -13.11 -3.72
N ALA A 718 -9.59 -13.82 -2.89
CA ALA A 718 -9.27 -15.23 -3.18
C ALA A 718 -10.53 -16.09 -3.25
N ARG A 719 -11.49 -15.92 -2.31
CA ARG A 719 -12.80 -16.61 -2.37
C ARG A 719 -13.53 -16.35 -3.69
N LEU A 720 -13.56 -15.10 -4.13
CA LEU A 720 -14.25 -14.69 -5.35
C LEU A 720 -13.50 -15.16 -6.61
N ALA A 721 -12.19 -14.97 -6.67
CA ALA A 721 -11.39 -15.27 -7.84
C ALA A 721 -11.16 -16.76 -8.07
N LEU A 722 -11.12 -17.57 -7.00
CA LEU A 722 -10.86 -19.01 -7.09
C LEU A 722 -12.13 -19.86 -7.12
N HIS A 723 -13.31 -19.24 -6.97
CA HIS A 723 -14.59 -19.93 -7.14
C HIS A 723 -14.84 -20.30 -8.62
N PRO A 724 -15.36 -21.51 -8.96
CA PRO A 724 -15.72 -22.62 -8.07
C PRO A 724 -14.60 -23.65 -7.86
N VAL A 725 -13.40 -23.42 -8.37
CA VAL A 725 -12.36 -24.43 -8.52
C VAL A 725 -11.61 -24.79 -7.22
N ILE A 726 -11.48 -23.83 -6.29
CA ILE A 726 -10.90 -24.08 -4.95
C ILE A 726 -11.94 -23.70 -3.90
N PRO A 727 -12.57 -24.68 -3.23
CA PRO A 727 -13.64 -24.41 -2.26
C PRO A 727 -13.15 -23.95 -0.90
N ASN A 728 -11.89 -24.20 -0.54
CA ASN A 728 -11.38 -23.94 0.79
C ASN A 728 -10.39 -22.77 0.77
N ILE A 729 -10.68 -21.74 1.58
CA ILE A 729 -9.79 -20.59 1.81
C ILE A 729 -9.45 -20.59 3.29
N GLN A 730 -8.16 -20.74 3.59
CA GLN A 730 -7.64 -20.79 4.94
C GLN A 730 -7.28 -19.39 5.44
N CYS A 731 -7.40 -19.12 6.75
CA CYS A 731 -6.76 -17.98 7.41
C CYS A 731 -5.66 -18.43 8.36
N SER A 732 -4.51 -17.72 8.33
CA SER A 732 -3.34 -18.06 9.15
C SER A 732 -3.39 -17.32 10.49
N TRP A 733 -3.96 -17.95 11.53
CA TRP A 733 -4.09 -17.36 12.86
C TRP A 733 -2.75 -16.92 13.47
N VAL A 734 -1.67 -17.67 13.23
CA VAL A 734 -0.33 -17.35 13.75
C VAL A 734 0.23 -16.01 13.25
N LYS A 735 -0.26 -15.53 12.11
CA LYS A 735 0.14 -14.25 11.50
C LYS A 735 -0.90 -13.15 11.70
N LEU A 736 -2.17 -13.51 11.73
CA LEU A 736 -3.30 -12.59 11.83
C LEU A 736 -3.70 -12.29 13.28
N GLY A 737 -3.40 -13.21 14.19
CA GLY A 737 -3.97 -13.23 15.53
C GLY A 737 -5.43 -13.69 15.54
N PRO A 738 -6.02 -13.94 16.72
CA PRO A 738 -7.40 -14.40 16.85
C PRO A 738 -8.42 -13.43 16.22
N GLU A 739 -8.29 -12.14 16.49
CA GLU A 739 -9.18 -11.09 15.97
C GLU A 739 -9.05 -10.93 14.45
N GLY A 740 -7.83 -10.98 13.91
CA GLY A 740 -7.60 -10.92 12.47
C GLY A 740 -8.12 -12.16 11.75
N ALA A 741 -7.97 -13.35 12.35
CA ALA A 741 -8.57 -14.58 11.83
C ALA A 741 -10.11 -14.50 11.83
N ALA A 742 -10.72 -13.98 12.90
CA ALA A 742 -12.15 -13.74 12.98
C ALA A 742 -12.65 -12.81 11.86
N ALA A 743 -11.94 -11.73 11.58
CA ALA A 743 -12.26 -10.82 10.48
C ALA A 743 -12.19 -11.53 9.11
N CYS A 744 -11.18 -12.35 8.86
CA CYS A 744 -11.05 -13.10 7.62
C CYS A 744 -12.11 -14.20 7.49
N LEU A 745 -12.49 -14.87 8.58
CA LEU A 745 -13.61 -15.81 8.59
C LEU A 745 -14.93 -15.13 8.21
N ASN A 746 -15.13 -13.88 8.58
CA ASN A 746 -16.29 -13.07 8.18
C ASN A 746 -16.17 -12.47 6.77
N ALA A 747 -15.04 -12.66 6.10
CA ALA A 747 -14.76 -12.17 4.76
C ALA A 747 -14.49 -13.30 3.74
N GLY A 748 -15.07 -14.48 3.95
CA GLY A 748 -15.04 -15.55 2.96
C GLY A 748 -14.17 -16.77 3.28
N CYS A 749 -13.42 -16.79 4.39
CA CYS A 749 -12.70 -17.99 4.84
C CYS A 749 -13.62 -19.03 5.46
N ASN A 750 -13.23 -20.30 5.33
CA ASN A 750 -13.93 -21.45 5.91
C ASN A 750 -12.98 -22.43 6.59
N ASP A 751 -11.71 -22.08 6.74
CA ASP A 751 -10.70 -22.97 7.33
C ASP A 751 -9.73 -22.16 8.20
N MET A 752 -9.39 -22.68 9.38
CA MET A 752 -8.44 -22.08 10.33
C MET A 752 -7.01 -22.63 10.17
N GLY A 753 -6.82 -23.60 9.26
CA GLY A 753 -5.57 -24.30 9.11
C GLY A 753 -5.28 -25.28 10.23
N GLY A 754 -4.03 -25.39 10.60
CA GLY A 754 -3.57 -26.35 11.60
C GLY A 754 -3.43 -25.77 13.01
N THR A 755 -3.46 -26.68 14.01
CA THR A 755 -3.07 -26.36 15.39
C THR A 755 -1.60 -25.97 15.47
N LEU A 756 -0.78 -26.39 14.50
CA LEU A 756 0.62 -26.00 14.26
C LEU A 756 1.60 -26.34 15.39
N MET A 757 1.34 -27.31 16.23
CA MET A 757 2.23 -27.69 17.35
C MET A 757 3.70 -27.40 17.00
N ASN A 758 4.32 -26.46 17.73
CA ASN A 758 5.73 -26.08 17.57
C ASN A 758 6.06 -25.26 16.30
N GLU A 759 5.16 -24.37 15.86
CA GLU A 759 5.44 -23.48 14.72
C GLU A 759 6.63 -22.56 15.03
N SER A 760 7.70 -22.66 14.24
CA SER A 760 8.95 -21.94 14.48
C SER A 760 9.32 -20.94 13.36
N ILE A 761 8.75 -21.05 12.18
CA ILE A 761 9.07 -20.19 11.03
C ILE A 761 8.53 -18.79 11.23
N SER A 762 7.26 -18.64 11.58
CA SER A 762 6.65 -17.33 11.85
C SER A 762 7.22 -16.69 13.11
N ARG A 763 7.49 -17.50 14.14
CA ARG A 763 8.19 -17.05 15.34
C ARG A 763 9.59 -16.49 15.03
N ALA A 764 10.36 -17.16 14.15
CA ALA A 764 11.65 -16.65 13.69
C ALA A 764 11.56 -15.32 12.97
N ALA A 765 10.45 -15.05 12.29
CA ALA A 765 10.16 -13.78 11.64
C ALA A 765 9.65 -12.70 12.62
N GLY A 766 9.38 -13.04 13.88
CA GLY A 766 8.94 -12.11 14.92
C GLY A 766 7.47 -12.22 15.30
N ALA A 767 6.72 -13.23 14.82
CA ALA A 767 5.33 -13.40 15.20
C ALA A 767 5.18 -13.75 16.69
N SER A 768 4.17 -13.13 17.34
CA SER A 768 3.96 -13.19 18.80
C SER A 768 2.72 -13.97 19.23
N PHE A 769 1.93 -14.54 18.32
CA PHE A 769 0.66 -15.22 18.62
C PHE A 769 0.81 -16.69 19.03
N GLY A 770 2.01 -17.11 19.46
CA GLY A 770 2.26 -18.45 19.91
C GLY A 770 2.73 -19.41 18.81
N GLN A 771 2.92 -20.66 19.20
CA GLN A 771 3.41 -21.73 18.34
C GLN A 771 2.40 -22.86 18.17
N GLU A 772 1.34 -22.84 18.96
CA GLU A 772 0.23 -23.78 18.96
C GLU A 772 -1.05 -23.05 19.34
N MET A 773 -2.16 -23.38 18.69
CA MET A 773 -3.51 -23.07 19.12
C MET A 773 -4.25 -24.41 19.26
N PRO A 774 -4.53 -24.85 20.48
CA PRO A 774 -5.15 -26.16 20.71
C PRO A 774 -6.61 -26.17 20.21
N PRO A 775 -7.20 -27.37 20.00
CA PRO A 775 -8.57 -27.51 19.51
C PRO A 775 -9.59 -26.73 20.31
N GLU A 776 -9.46 -26.68 21.64
CA GLU A 776 -10.37 -25.95 22.54
C GLU A 776 -10.43 -24.46 22.21
N GLU A 777 -9.27 -23.84 22.00
CA GLU A 777 -9.17 -22.42 21.66
C GLU A 777 -9.69 -22.13 20.24
N MET A 778 -9.31 -22.97 19.25
CA MET A 778 -9.82 -22.87 17.90
C MET A 778 -11.33 -22.96 17.86
N GLU A 779 -11.92 -23.96 18.53
CA GLU A 779 -13.37 -24.14 18.54
C GLU A 779 -14.10 -23.03 19.29
N ALA A 780 -13.51 -22.52 20.40
CA ALA A 780 -14.06 -21.38 21.12
C ALA A 780 -14.15 -20.13 20.23
N LEU A 781 -13.10 -19.82 19.48
CA LEU A 781 -13.07 -18.71 18.53
C LEU A 781 -14.12 -18.89 17.41
N ILE A 782 -14.22 -20.08 16.84
CA ILE A 782 -15.20 -20.38 15.78
C ILE A 782 -16.63 -20.25 16.31
N ARG A 783 -16.93 -20.81 17.51
CA ARG A 783 -18.25 -20.72 18.15
C ARG A 783 -18.62 -19.28 18.51
N ALA A 784 -17.65 -18.46 18.93
CA ALA A 784 -17.88 -17.05 19.23
C ALA A 784 -18.36 -16.25 18.01
N LEU A 785 -18.09 -16.72 16.79
CA LEU A 785 -18.59 -16.16 15.53
C LEU A 785 -19.95 -16.74 15.11
N GLY A 786 -20.59 -17.56 15.95
CA GLY A 786 -21.85 -18.24 15.64
C GLY A 786 -21.72 -19.35 14.61
N ARG A 787 -20.50 -19.92 14.44
CA ARG A 787 -20.20 -20.95 13.44
C ARG A 787 -19.93 -22.30 14.07
N THR A 788 -19.97 -23.34 13.26
CA THR A 788 -19.78 -24.74 13.70
C THR A 788 -18.33 -25.16 13.41
N PRO A 789 -17.54 -25.44 14.44
CA PRO A 789 -16.18 -25.98 14.24
C PRO A 789 -16.25 -27.45 13.82
N LYS A 790 -15.29 -27.85 12.97
CA LYS A 790 -15.14 -29.25 12.54
C LYS A 790 -13.65 -29.57 12.32
N GLN A 791 -13.17 -30.62 13.02
CA GLN A 791 -11.87 -31.20 12.69
C GLN A 791 -11.93 -31.89 11.32
N ARG A 792 -10.85 -31.79 10.56
CA ARG A 792 -10.64 -32.46 9.26
C ARG A 792 -9.28 -33.14 9.19
N THR A 793 -9.11 -34.05 8.24
CA THR A 793 -7.79 -34.47 7.79
C THR A 793 -7.22 -33.51 6.75
N THR A 794 -5.96 -33.66 6.36
CA THR A 794 -5.27 -32.89 5.30
C THR A 794 -6.07 -32.88 4.00
N LEU A 795 -6.70 -34.01 3.66
CA LEU A 795 -7.49 -34.18 2.42
C LEU A 795 -8.97 -33.87 2.60
N TYR A 796 -9.34 -33.09 3.63
CA TYR A 796 -10.72 -32.68 3.92
C TYR A 796 -11.71 -33.83 4.15
N ARG A 797 -11.24 -34.93 4.74
CA ARG A 797 -12.07 -36.03 5.21
C ARG A 797 -12.29 -35.93 6.72
N ASP A 798 -13.25 -36.68 7.24
CA ASP A 798 -13.47 -36.77 8.68
C ASP A 798 -12.35 -37.58 9.34
N PRO A 799 -11.75 -37.07 10.43
CA PRO A 799 -10.78 -37.83 11.22
C PRO A 799 -11.46 -39.00 11.96
N PRO A 800 -10.73 -40.08 12.28
CA PRO A 800 -11.24 -41.10 13.19
C PRO A 800 -11.65 -40.50 14.55
N ALA A 801 -12.71 -41.03 15.17
CA ALA A 801 -13.26 -40.48 16.41
C ALA A 801 -12.26 -40.52 17.56
N GLU A 802 -11.41 -41.56 17.59
CA GLU A 802 -10.33 -41.68 18.59
C GLU A 802 -9.25 -40.61 18.42
N ARG A 803 -8.99 -40.12 17.20
CA ARG A 803 -8.05 -39.01 16.98
C ARG A 803 -8.63 -37.69 17.47
N ILE A 804 -9.91 -37.46 17.20
CA ILE A 804 -10.62 -36.31 17.70
C ILE A 804 -10.58 -36.30 19.21
N ALA A 805 -10.95 -37.44 19.87
CA ALA A 805 -10.96 -37.53 21.33
C ALA A 805 -9.56 -37.30 21.95
N ALA A 806 -8.50 -37.83 21.34
CA ALA A 806 -7.13 -37.66 21.81
C ALA A 806 -6.58 -36.22 21.66
N SER A 807 -7.20 -35.40 20.81
CA SER A 807 -6.72 -34.03 20.56
C SER A 807 -7.16 -33.02 21.62
N PHE A 808 -8.22 -33.32 22.39
CA PHE A 808 -8.72 -32.48 23.46
C PHE A 808 -8.08 -32.86 24.80
N GLY A 809 -7.62 -31.86 25.55
CA GLY A 809 -6.93 -32.04 26.82
C GLY A 809 -5.57 -32.76 26.72
N ALA A 810 -4.94 -32.69 25.56
CA ALA A 810 -3.66 -33.31 25.28
C ALA A 810 -2.55 -32.70 26.18
N ALA A 811 -1.62 -33.56 26.62
CA ALA A 811 -0.48 -33.13 27.47
C ALA A 811 0.37 -32.07 26.73
N PRO A 812 1.04 -31.15 27.46
CA PRO A 812 1.99 -30.23 26.87
C PRO A 812 3.06 -30.96 26.04
N LEU A 813 3.54 -30.34 24.98
CA LEU A 813 4.66 -30.88 24.20
C LEU A 813 5.92 -30.98 25.03
N ALA A 814 6.66 -32.04 24.84
CA ALA A 814 8.02 -32.19 25.39
C ALA A 814 8.92 -31.09 24.76
N GLU A 815 9.95 -30.69 25.52
CA GLU A 815 10.91 -29.71 24.94
C GLU A 815 11.58 -30.27 23.69
N PRO A 816 11.60 -29.48 22.61
CA PRO A 816 12.20 -29.90 21.35
C PRO A 816 13.73 -30.06 21.52
N ILE A 817 14.26 -31.19 21.14
CA ILE A 817 15.69 -31.39 21.06
C ILE A 817 16.17 -30.92 19.69
N ASN A 818 16.89 -29.83 19.66
CA ASN A 818 17.49 -29.31 18.42
C ASN A 818 18.97 -29.69 18.42
N THR A 819 19.34 -30.75 17.69
CA THR A 819 20.72 -31.19 17.54
C THR A 819 21.53 -30.05 16.85
N PRO A 820 22.53 -29.46 17.54
CA PRO A 820 23.35 -28.43 16.87
C PRO A 820 24.04 -29.01 15.64
N ALA A 821 24.03 -28.23 14.56
CA ALA A 821 24.78 -28.60 13.36
C ALA A 821 26.28 -28.74 13.72
N ARG A 822 26.89 -29.87 13.34
CA ARG A 822 28.33 -30.05 13.46
C ARG A 822 29.04 -28.90 12.76
N LYS A 823 30.02 -28.28 13.42
CA LYS A 823 30.94 -27.35 12.73
C LYS A 823 31.58 -28.13 11.60
N TYR A 824 31.43 -27.64 10.38
CA TYR A 824 32.23 -28.15 9.26
C TYR A 824 33.71 -27.85 9.57
N GLU A 825 34.46 -28.81 9.98
CA GLU A 825 35.89 -28.78 9.89
C GLU A 825 36.23 -28.75 8.39
N ARG A 826 36.77 -27.66 7.91
CA ARG A 826 37.46 -27.67 6.62
C ARG A 826 38.53 -28.73 6.74
N ALA A 827 38.36 -29.83 6.00
CA ALA A 827 39.53 -30.65 5.66
C ALA A 827 40.56 -29.69 5.13
N ALA A 828 41.70 -29.58 5.81
CA ALA A 828 42.85 -28.91 5.30
C ALA A 828 43.16 -29.58 3.96
N ALA A 829 43.05 -28.81 2.88
CA ALA A 829 43.54 -29.27 1.58
C ALA A 829 45.07 -29.38 1.72
N GLU A 830 45.55 -30.60 1.71
CA GLU A 830 46.91 -30.92 1.42
C GLU A 830 47.30 -30.53 0.00
#